data_c9ea148b179d6a72a2709f3e718a46ca
#
_entry.id   c9ea148b179d6a72a2709f3e718a46ca
#
_cell.length_a   1.000
_cell.length_b   1.000
_cell.length_c   1.000
_cell.angle_alpha   90.00
_cell.angle_beta   90.00
_cell.angle_gamma   90.00
#
_symmetry.space_group_name_H-M   'P 1'
#
loop_
_entity.id
_entity.type
_entity.pdbx_description
1 polymer ?
#
loop_
_entity_poly.entity_id
_entity_poly.type
_entity_poly.pdbx_seq_one_letter_code
_entity_poly.pdbx_strand_id
1 'polypeptide(L)'
;MKINQYAVVETPFEQQVHELTEIGFYDESVTDAMGAGAAAVWQALLVQAFPEYRDATPKLRELAVDNNRDVATFLQSGAPLTTEIFDAVALQLLGFTETVDYQIDQPLQAVHEFGLPLYEKRGKWDVDDVLTAWYALLTTHTAGGLQFIDDLASRGYFAKTNLPLFFNGKAMATFDTSALIKEVVYVETDVDTDEDGVRDLVRVEIVRPDTSVDVPVLFTASPYYQGLNNEANDAKLHTVDVPLSHKTPNKVRYEDIAFPGVTLPDAEQHEVVAEADEATESFKATSHVDINNYFLARGFAVAYSSGVGTRHSDGMQDTGSPEQVLSMKAVVEWLAGNRVAFTDRTSGYAVKANWSNGKVAMTGKSYLGTLATAVATTGVAGLETVISEAAISDWYQYYRDNGLVIAPGGFPGEDMDVLAELVYSRMHDAADWHRTKDQWTAFQAQTDQMMDRESGNYNAYWDARNYLPHVSDIKADVVMVHGLNDWNVKPRQVFRLWQALQTSGVAKKLYLHQGQHIYINNNRSLDFSDQMNLWLSHKLYGVANQAETQLPDVTWQANDQAETWETRQSWGQTETVALPLAGDDEMSYEDWQIESDFESYKRDFNNWRTEMLKQENDRFEVNRLVFTEAPFENDVVIDGEVTVKLRIKSSENFGLVSAMLVDYGEAQRLGATPTPLGQQIDRGTEWQPTPLVEFKLQKPTTEKMISIGHMNLQNRTAPWQVDDLVADEFVTLNLTLQPTLYRLKAGHKLGVILYGTDFEMTVRGNQDIRYTVDTVNSKLLVPFQQ
;
A
#
# COMPACT_ATOMS: atom_id res chain seq x y z
N MET A 1 -1.37 20.33 14.75
CA MET A 1 -1.93 19.00 14.37
C MET A 1 -2.91 19.23 13.23
N LYS A 2 -2.87 18.43 12.17
CA LYS A 2 -3.82 18.52 11.04
C LYS A 2 -4.37 17.13 10.75
N ILE A 3 -5.66 17.04 10.43
CA ILE A 3 -6.33 15.79 10.07
C ILE A 3 -7.02 16.01 8.72
N ASN A 4 -6.64 15.21 7.72
CA ASN A 4 -7.21 15.29 6.38
C ASN A 4 -8.28 14.21 6.26
N GLN A 5 -9.53 14.64 6.08
CA GLN A 5 -10.70 13.78 6.09
C GLN A 5 -11.40 13.84 4.73
N TYR A 6 -11.43 12.73 4.02
CA TYR A 6 -12.06 12.61 2.71
C TYR A 6 -13.26 11.65 2.69
N ALA A 7 -13.49 10.89 3.78
CA ALA A 7 -14.57 9.93 3.90
C ALA A 7 -15.85 10.50 4.54
N VAL A 8 -15.96 11.80 4.71
CA VAL A 8 -17.18 12.44 5.22
C VAL A 8 -18.11 12.74 4.06
N VAL A 9 -19.25 12.04 4.02
CA VAL A 9 -20.26 12.20 2.96
C VAL A 9 -21.17 13.37 3.31
N GLU A 10 -21.31 14.31 2.37
CA GLU A 10 -22.28 15.40 2.51
C GLU A 10 -23.71 14.81 2.47
N THR A 11 -24.45 14.98 3.55
CA THR A 11 -25.74 14.33 3.77
C THR A 11 -26.84 15.38 3.97
N PRO A 12 -27.98 15.33 3.26
CA PRO A 12 -29.10 16.23 3.47
C PRO A 12 -29.66 16.14 4.89
N PHE A 13 -30.16 17.24 5.44
CA PHE A 13 -30.64 17.33 6.82
C PHE A 13 -31.67 16.25 7.20
N GLU A 14 -32.66 16.02 6.37
CA GLU A 14 -33.65 14.97 6.60
C GLU A 14 -33.04 13.57 6.76
N GLN A 15 -32.00 13.28 5.97
CA GLN A 15 -31.26 12.03 6.09
C GLN A 15 -30.36 12.02 7.33
N GLN A 16 -29.73 13.16 7.72
CA GLN A 16 -28.97 13.26 8.98
C GLN A 16 -29.84 12.90 10.17
N VAL A 17 -31.06 13.44 10.24
CA VAL A 17 -32.04 13.15 11.31
C VAL A 17 -32.44 11.68 11.31
N HIS A 18 -32.67 11.11 10.13
CA HIS A 18 -33.00 9.70 9.97
C HIS A 18 -31.87 8.81 10.48
N GLU A 19 -30.63 9.04 10.03
CA GLU A 19 -29.45 8.27 10.48
C GLU A 19 -29.19 8.43 11.98
N LEU A 20 -29.33 9.65 12.56
CA LEU A 20 -29.21 9.87 14.00
C LEU A 20 -30.26 9.08 14.80
N THR A 21 -31.47 8.91 14.22
CA THR A 21 -32.54 8.10 14.82
C THR A 21 -32.20 6.61 14.75
N GLU A 22 -31.73 6.13 13.60
CA GLU A 22 -31.36 4.72 13.42
C GLU A 22 -30.22 4.27 14.34
N ILE A 23 -29.23 5.13 14.55
CA ILE A 23 -28.11 4.83 15.47
C ILE A 23 -28.45 5.13 16.93
N GLY A 24 -29.64 5.63 17.24
CA GLY A 24 -30.15 5.81 18.59
C GLY A 24 -29.78 7.12 19.30
N PHE A 25 -29.18 8.08 18.59
CA PHE A 25 -28.86 9.40 19.17
C PHE A 25 -30.07 10.33 19.26
N TYR A 26 -31.05 10.20 18.37
CA TYR A 26 -32.19 11.09 18.31
C TYR A 26 -33.51 10.31 18.36
N ASP A 27 -34.47 10.84 19.12
CA ASP A 27 -35.85 10.36 19.18
C ASP A 27 -36.79 11.56 19.19
N GLU A 28 -37.65 11.71 18.17
CA GLU A 28 -38.61 12.81 18.07
C GLU A 28 -39.56 12.91 19.27
N SER A 29 -39.86 11.80 19.92
CA SER A 29 -40.71 11.78 21.11
C SER A 29 -40.12 12.52 22.30
N VAL A 30 -38.78 12.61 22.36
CA VAL A 30 -38.05 13.33 23.41
C VAL A 30 -38.15 14.84 23.20
N THR A 31 -38.12 15.30 21.94
CA THR A 31 -38.27 16.74 21.62
C THR A 31 -39.69 17.25 21.91
N ASP A 32 -40.70 16.46 21.59
CA ASP A 32 -42.13 16.80 21.84
C ASP A 32 -42.45 16.83 23.36
N ALA A 33 -41.90 15.91 24.13
CA ALA A 33 -42.14 15.80 25.56
C ALA A 33 -41.46 16.90 26.39
N MET A 34 -40.37 17.51 25.91
CA MET A 34 -39.55 18.46 26.67
C MET A 34 -39.84 19.92 26.31
N GLY A 35 -40.63 20.24 25.31
CA GLY A 35 -40.79 21.61 24.76
C GLY A 35 -39.43 22.18 24.38
N ALA A 36 -38.59 21.38 23.79
CA ALA A 36 -37.16 21.46 23.94
C ALA A 36 -36.56 22.47 22.97
N GLY A 37 -35.94 23.50 23.48
CA GLY A 37 -35.01 24.34 22.72
C GLY A 37 -33.66 23.66 22.50
N ALA A 38 -32.84 24.26 21.64
CA ALA A 38 -31.51 23.77 21.24
C ALA A 38 -30.65 23.24 22.41
N ALA A 39 -30.63 23.95 23.56
CA ALA A 39 -29.82 23.55 24.72
C ALA A 39 -30.26 22.22 25.35
N ALA A 40 -31.57 21.92 25.37
CA ALA A 40 -32.07 20.66 25.92
C ALA A 40 -31.77 19.47 25.01
N VAL A 41 -31.91 19.64 23.69
CA VAL A 41 -31.51 18.63 22.72
C VAL A 41 -30.02 18.38 22.81
N TRP A 42 -29.21 19.43 22.86
CA TRP A 42 -27.75 19.29 23.03
C TRP A 42 -27.38 18.53 24.31
N GLN A 43 -28.04 18.83 25.44
CA GLN A 43 -27.84 18.08 26.68
C GLN A 43 -28.15 16.59 26.54
N ALA A 44 -29.24 16.24 25.83
CA ALA A 44 -29.65 14.86 25.62
C ALA A 44 -28.61 14.10 24.77
N LEU A 45 -28.04 14.75 23.75
CA LEU A 45 -26.98 14.20 22.92
C LEU A 45 -25.66 14.05 23.67
N LEU A 46 -25.28 15.06 24.48
CA LEU A 46 -24.04 15.06 25.25
C LEU A 46 -23.93 13.90 26.24
N VAL A 47 -25.02 13.55 26.93
CA VAL A 47 -24.98 12.43 27.88
C VAL A 47 -24.74 11.08 27.19
N GLN A 48 -25.11 10.95 25.93
CA GLN A 48 -24.87 9.75 25.14
C GLN A 48 -23.41 9.62 24.67
N ALA A 49 -22.63 10.71 24.71
CA ALA A 49 -21.20 10.69 24.43
C ALA A 49 -20.36 9.93 25.49
N PHE A 50 -21.02 9.45 26.55
CA PHE A 50 -20.39 8.71 27.65
C PHE A 50 -21.06 7.35 27.87
N PRO A 51 -20.99 6.43 26.92
CA PRO A 51 -21.74 5.16 26.96
C PRO A 51 -21.33 4.25 28.13
N GLU A 52 -20.16 4.46 28.74
CA GLU A 52 -19.66 3.70 29.88
C GLU A 52 -20.40 4.02 31.20
N TYR A 53 -21.16 5.12 31.24
CA TYR A 53 -21.82 5.58 32.42
C TYR A 53 -23.32 5.36 32.36
N ARG A 54 -23.88 4.75 33.39
CA ARG A 54 -25.34 4.57 33.52
C ARG A 54 -26.08 5.92 33.64
N ASP A 55 -25.44 6.91 34.29
CA ASP A 55 -25.85 8.30 34.39
C ASP A 55 -24.65 9.17 34.08
N ALA A 56 -24.60 9.75 32.91
CA ALA A 56 -23.53 10.61 32.46
C ALA A 56 -23.74 12.11 32.81
N THR A 57 -24.86 12.46 33.44
CA THR A 57 -25.14 13.86 33.82
C THR A 57 -24.01 14.54 34.63
N PRO A 58 -23.32 13.85 35.58
CA PRO A 58 -22.17 14.42 36.26
C PRO A 58 -21.00 14.78 35.34
N LYS A 59 -20.82 14.09 34.23
CA LYS A 59 -19.76 14.33 33.23
C LYS A 59 -19.86 15.69 32.56
N LEU A 60 -21.04 16.29 32.51
CA LEU A 60 -21.25 17.63 31.97
C LEU A 60 -20.50 18.72 32.77
N ARG A 61 -20.08 18.42 34.00
CA ARG A 61 -19.25 19.31 34.84
C ARG A 61 -17.76 19.20 34.55
N GLU A 62 -17.36 18.15 33.80
CA GLU A 62 -15.97 17.94 33.39
C GLU A 62 -15.65 18.61 32.06
N LEU A 63 -16.69 19.04 31.33
CA LEU A 63 -16.55 19.73 30.02
C LEU A 63 -16.68 21.24 30.20
N ALA A 64 -15.66 21.98 29.83
CA ALA A 64 -15.64 23.43 29.86
C ALA A 64 -16.27 24.02 28.58
N VAL A 65 -17.07 25.07 28.73
CA VAL A 65 -17.58 25.86 27.59
C VAL A 65 -16.80 27.17 27.39
N ASP A 66 -16.14 27.64 28.43
CA ASP A 66 -15.24 28.78 28.45
C ASP A 66 -14.36 28.77 29.71
N ASN A 67 -13.53 29.77 29.89
CA ASN A 67 -12.63 29.90 31.05
C ASN A 67 -13.32 29.92 32.43
N ASN A 68 -14.64 30.07 32.49
CA ASN A 68 -15.38 30.31 33.74
C ASN A 68 -16.54 29.33 33.98
N ARG A 69 -16.98 28.62 32.95
CA ARG A 69 -18.20 27.78 33.04
C ARG A 69 -17.96 26.38 32.47
N ASP A 70 -18.51 25.43 33.18
CA ASP A 70 -18.75 24.08 32.66
C ASP A 70 -20.09 24.00 31.89
N VAL A 71 -20.32 22.88 31.18
CA VAL A 71 -21.58 22.64 30.45
C VAL A 71 -22.79 22.69 31.39
N ALA A 72 -22.72 22.10 32.59
CA ALA A 72 -23.86 22.06 33.50
C ALA A 72 -24.24 23.49 33.97
N THR A 73 -23.25 24.32 34.27
CA THR A 73 -23.43 25.73 34.64
C THR A 73 -23.99 26.53 33.46
N PHE A 74 -23.47 26.28 32.24
CA PHE A 74 -23.96 26.93 31.04
C PHE A 74 -25.43 26.63 30.79
N LEU A 75 -25.85 25.37 30.84
CA LEU A 75 -27.25 24.95 30.66
C LEU A 75 -28.19 25.61 31.67
N GLN A 76 -27.77 25.73 32.94
CA GLN A 76 -28.55 26.43 33.99
C GLN A 76 -28.70 27.93 33.74
N SER A 77 -27.78 28.55 33.02
CA SER A 77 -27.82 29.99 32.75
C SER A 77 -28.88 30.40 31.75
N GLY A 78 -29.38 29.47 30.93
CA GLY A 78 -30.31 29.75 29.84
C GLY A 78 -29.69 30.57 28.70
N ALA A 79 -28.36 30.68 28.65
CA ALA A 79 -27.67 31.33 27.56
C ALA A 79 -27.85 30.57 26.23
N PRO A 80 -27.86 31.25 25.06
CA PRO A 80 -28.01 30.60 23.80
C PRO A 80 -26.76 29.79 23.43
N LEU A 81 -26.95 28.62 22.80
CA LEU A 81 -25.88 27.86 22.21
C LEU A 81 -25.36 28.56 20.94
N THR A 82 -24.05 28.56 20.77
CA THR A 82 -23.32 29.15 19.63
C THR A 82 -22.23 28.20 19.13
N THR A 83 -21.65 28.47 17.96
CA THR A 83 -20.53 27.72 17.41
C THR A 83 -19.36 27.62 18.41
N GLU A 84 -18.95 28.74 19.02
CA GLU A 84 -17.80 28.76 19.92
C GLU A 84 -18.00 27.88 21.17
N ILE A 85 -19.24 27.83 21.71
CA ILE A 85 -19.57 26.98 22.85
C ILE A 85 -19.59 25.50 22.45
N PHE A 86 -20.19 25.20 21.28
CA PHE A 86 -20.22 23.84 20.79
C PHE A 86 -18.81 23.34 20.48
N ASP A 87 -17.99 24.11 19.77
CA ASP A 87 -16.64 23.74 19.36
C ASP A 87 -15.70 23.56 20.57
N ALA A 88 -15.83 24.41 21.61
CA ALA A 88 -15.09 24.23 22.85
C ALA A 88 -15.33 22.86 23.48
N VAL A 89 -16.58 22.39 23.48
CA VAL A 89 -16.94 21.07 24.00
C VAL A 89 -16.58 19.95 23.02
N ALA A 90 -16.81 20.18 21.73
CA ALA A 90 -16.48 19.22 20.68
C ALA A 90 -15.00 18.85 20.69
N LEU A 91 -14.08 19.82 20.80
CA LEU A 91 -12.63 19.57 20.88
C LEU A 91 -12.29 18.65 22.07
N GLN A 92 -12.93 18.86 23.24
CA GLN A 92 -12.72 17.99 24.41
C GLN A 92 -13.26 16.57 24.19
N LEU A 93 -14.44 16.42 23.56
CA LEU A 93 -15.00 15.11 23.21
C LEU A 93 -14.13 14.38 22.17
N LEU A 94 -13.55 15.12 21.24
CA LEU A 94 -12.60 14.60 20.26
C LEU A 94 -11.22 14.29 20.84
N GLY A 95 -11.02 14.50 22.15
CA GLY A 95 -9.78 14.14 22.85
C GLY A 95 -8.62 15.11 22.67
N PHE A 96 -8.86 16.33 22.18
CA PHE A 96 -7.85 17.39 22.18
C PHE A 96 -7.70 17.98 23.59
N THR A 97 -6.45 18.26 23.98
CA THR A 97 -6.12 18.74 25.33
C THR A 97 -5.99 20.26 25.35
N GLU A 98 -6.83 20.92 26.13
CA GLU A 98 -6.74 22.36 26.39
C GLU A 98 -5.37 22.74 26.93
N THR A 99 -4.83 23.89 26.55
CA THR A 99 -3.46 24.40 26.80
C THR A 99 -2.30 23.64 26.11
N VAL A 100 -2.53 22.45 25.59
CA VAL A 100 -1.54 21.69 24.82
C VAL A 100 -1.82 21.81 23.33
N ASP A 101 -3.03 21.46 22.91
CA ASP A 101 -3.45 21.44 21.52
C ASP A 101 -4.18 22.74 21.12
N TYR A 102 -4.96 23.31 22.02
CA TYR A 102 -5.76 24.50 21.76
C TYR A 102 -5.94 25.39 23.02
N GLN A 103 -6.56 26.55 22.84
CA GLN A 103 -6.97 27.44 23.95
C GLN A 103 -8.50 27.53 23.96
N ILE A 104 -9.11 27.39 25.14
CA ILE A 104 -10.57 27.32 25.29
C ILE A 104 -11.31 28.60 24.87
N ASP A 105 -10.64 29.75 24.84
CA ASP A 105 -11.18 31.02 24.37
C ASP A 105 -11.03 31.24 22.87
N GLN A 106 -10.40 30.30 22.12
CA GLN A 106 -10.20 30.34 20.68
C GLN A 106 -10.52 29.00 20.00
N PRO A 107 -11.66 28.36 20.31
CA PRO A 107 -11.95 27.00 19.82
C PRO A 107 -12.10 26.95 18.30
N LEU A 108 -12.71 27.95 17.70
CA LEU A 108 -12.91 28.04 16.26
C LEU A 108 -11.59 28.11 15.48
N GLN A 109 -10.58 28.83 16.04
CA GLN A 109 -9.25 28.83 15.43
C GLN A 109 -8.65 27.41 15.40
N ALA A 110 -8.75 26.66 16.49
CA ALA A 110 -8.25 25.29 16.56
C ALA A 110 -8.96 24.36 15.58
N VAL A 111 -10.29 24.48 15.47
CA VAL A 111 -11.10 23.71 14.50
C VAL A 111 -10.57 23.91 13.07
N HIS A 112 -10.32 25.17 12.69
CA HIS A 112 -9.77 25.51 11.36
C HIS A 112 -8.32 25.01 11.18
N GLU A 113 -7.47 25.21 12.17
CA GLU A 113 -6.06 24.78 12.13
C GLU A 113 -5.91 23.25 12.04
N PHE A 114 -6.79 22.51 12.69
CA PHE A 114 -6.80 21.04 12.64
C PHE A 114 -7.50 20.48 11.40
N GLY A 115 -8.25 21.31 10.67
CA GLY A 115 -9.02 20.90 9.50
C GLY A 115 -10.24 20.04 9.86
N LEU A 116 -10.87 20.28 11.01
CA LEU A 116 -12.03 19.53 11.47
C LEU A 116 -13.31 20.01 10.76
N PRO A 117 -14.12 19.12 10.16
CA PRO A 117 -15.32 19.49 9.40
C PRO A 117 -16.52 19.72 10.33
N LEU A 118 -16.36 20.52 11.38
CA LEU A 118 -17.44 20.86 12.30
C LEU A 118 -18.40 21.90 11.70
N TYR A 119 -19.64 21.88 12.17
CA TYR A 119 -20.68 22.79 11.71
C TYR A 119 -20.50 24.20 12.25
N GLU A 120 -20.59 25.21 11.40
CA GLU A 120 -20.47 26.63 11.76
C GLU A 120 -21.70 27.43 11.38
N LYS A 121 -22.24 28.18 12.34
CA LYS A 121 -23.31 29.15 12.10
C LYS A 121 -23.15 30.35 13.03
N ARG A 122 -23.25 31.54 12.47
CA ARG A 122 -23.24 32.76 13.26
C ARG A 122 -24.55 32.96 14.04
N GLY A 123 -24.41 33.31 15.31
CA GLY A 123 -25.52 33.69 16.17
C GLY A 123 -26.11 32.52 16.95
N LYS A 124 -27.38 32.67 17.34
CA LYS A 124 -28.09 31.67 18.18
C LYS A 124 -28.49 30.45 17.35
N TRP A 125 -28.27 29.28 17.88
CA TRP A 125 -28.67 28.01 17.29
C TRP A 125 -30.11 27.60 17.65
N ASP A 126 -30.78 26.94 16.74
CA ASP A 126 -32.01 26.20 16.96
C ASP A 126 -31.75 24.67 17.02
N VAL A 127 -32.81 23.86 17.04
CA VAL A 127 -32.70 22.40 17.16
C VAL A 127 -32.04 21.78 15.93
N ASP A 128 -32.38 22.28 14.74
CA ASP A 128 -31.84 21.75 13.48
C ASP A 128 -30.32 21.99 13.39
N ASP A 129 -29.87 23.16 13.89
CA ASP A 129 -28.43 23.46 13.98
C ASP A 129 -27.70 22.48 14.91
N VAL A 130 -28.30 22.14 16.05
CA VAL A 130 -27.75 21.19 17.02
C VAL A 130 -27.62 19.79 16.41
N LEU A 131 -28.66 19.32 15.72
CA LEU A 131 -28.66 18.01 15.07
C LEU A 131 -27.61 17.95 13.95
N THR A 132 -27.54 18.99 13.11
CA THR A 132 -26.51 19.09 12.06
C THR A 132 -25.10 19.11 12.64
N ALA A 133 -24.86 19.89 13.71
CA ALA A 133 -23.58 19.99 14.37
C ALA A 133 -23.18 18.67 15.04
N TRP A 134 -24.14 17.98 15.67
CA TRP A 134 -23.90 16.68 16.28
C TRP A 134 -23.57 15.61 15.24
N TYR A 135 -24.29 15.58 14.12
CA TYR A 135 -24.00 14.71 13.00
C TYR A 135 -22.57 14.93 12.47
N ALA A 136 -22.19 16.19 12.26
CA ALA A 136 -20.83 16.57 11.85
C ALA A 136 -19.78 16.12 12.87
N LEU A 137 -20.05 16.30 14.18
CA LEU A 137 -19.16 15.86 15.26
C LEU A 137 -18.93 14.33 15.22
N LEU A 138 -19.99 13.54 15.06
CA LEU A 138 -19.90 12.08 15.00
C LEU A 138 -19.05 11.59 13.83
N THR A 139 -19.02 12.30 12.71
CA THR A 139 -18.22 11.98 11.51
C THR A 139 -16.80 12.56 11.57
N THR A 140 -16.48 13.38 12.58
CA THR A 140 -15.17 14.02 12.72
C THR A 140 -14.17 13.11 13.44
N HIS A 141 -12.93 13.11 13.00
CA HIS A 141 -11.83 12.36 13.61
C HIS A 141 -11.41 12.93 14.96
N THR A 142 -11.23 12.05 15.92
CA THR A 142 -10.63 12.34 17.23
C THR A 142 -9.11 12.50 17.11
N ALA A 143 -8.49 13.08 18.12
CA ALA A 143 -7.02 13.10 18.27
C ALA A 143 -6.42 11.68 18.32
N GLY A 144 -7.23 10.69 18.68
CA GLY A 144 -6.89 9.26 18.71
C GLY A 144 -6.94 8.54 17.35
N GLY A 145 -7.30 9.22 16.25
CA GLY A 145 -7.24 8.68 14.90
C GLY A 145 -8.44 7.81 14.47
N LEU A 146 -9.57 7.86 15.19
CA LEU A 146 -10.86 7.27 14.82
C LEU A 146 -11.89 8.37 14.61
N GLN A 147 -12.91 8.14 13.80
CA GLN A 147 -14.10 8.98 13.85
C GLN A 147 -14.76 8.91 15.23
N PHE A 148 -15.38 9.99 15.67
CA PHE A 148 -15.97 10.03 17.00
C PHE A 148 -17.03 8.95 17.22
N ILE A 149 -17.83 8.63 16.22
CA ILE A 149 -18.79 7.51 16.29
C ILE A 149 -18.11 6.14 16.49
N ASP A 150 -16.95 5.92 15.87
CA ASP A 150 -16.17 4.69 16.05
C ASP A 150 -15.48 4.64 17.43
N ASP A 151 -15.04 5.79 17.96
CA ASP A 151 -14.55 5.89 19.33
C ASP A 151 -15.66 5.55 20.33
N LEU A 152 -16.87 6.05 20.10
CA LEU A 152 -18.04 5.70 20.91
C LEU A 152 -18.39 4.21 20.79
N ALA A 153 -18.30 3.64 19.60
CA ALA A 153 -18.51 2.21 19.37
C ALA A 153 -17.49 1.34 20.13
N SER A 154 -16.21 1.76 20.17
CA SER A 154 -15.16 1.06 20.94
C SER A 154 -15.40 1.11 22.44
N ARG A 155 -16.08 2.16 22.94
CA ARG A 155 -16.51 2.34 24.33
C ARG A 155 -17.87 1.71 24.65
N GLY A 156 -18.44 0.92 23.71
CA GLY A 156 -19.66 0.13 23.95
C GLY A 156 -20.97 0.85 23.62
N TYR A 157 -20.96 1.91 22.82
CA TYR A 157 -22.17 2.62 22.40
C TYR A 157 -23.16 1.73 21.65
N PHE A 158 -22.68 0.92 20.70
CA PHE A 158 -23.54 0.02 19.95
C PHE A 158 -23.75 -1.33 20.65
N ALA A 159 -25.00 -1.78 20.69
CA ALA A 159 -25.31 -3.16 21.02
C ALA A 159 -24.75 -4.08 19.93
N LYS A 160 -24.19 -5.23 20.34
CA LYS A 160 -23.71 -6.25 19.41
C LYS A 160 -24.91 -7.07 18.87
N THR A 161 -25.53 -6.57 17.81
CA THR A 161 -26.71 -7.16 17.18
C THR A 161 -26.36 -8.23 16.16
N ASN A 162 -25.09 -8.27 15.71
CA ASN A 162 -24.61 -9.09 14.59
C ASN A 162 -25.40 -8.84 13.28
N LEU A 163 -25.86 -7.60 13.09
CA LEU A 163 -26.54 -7.13 11.88
C LEU A 163 -25.83 -5.88 11.36
N PRO A 164 -25.79 -5.70 10.02
CA PRO A 164 -25.22 -4.51 9.41
C PRO A 164 -25.96 -3.24 9.84
N LEU A 165 -25.22 -2.22 10.20
CA LEU A 165 -25.71 -0.86 10.45
C LEU A 165 -24.80 0.12 9.72
N PHE A 166 -25.40 1.12 9.07
CA PHE A 166 -24.63 2.12 8.32
C PHE A 166 -24.88 3.52 8.86
N PHE A 167 -23.82 4.32 8.93
CA PHE A 167 -23.89 5.72 9.30
C PHE A 167 -22.93 6.53 8.42
N ASN A 168 -23.40 7.64 7.85
CA ASN A 168 -22.64 8.45 6.88
C ASN A 168 -22.02 7.58 5.77
N GLY A 169 -22.77 6.59 5.28
CA GLY A 169 -22.38 5.70 4.20
C GLY A 169 -21.34 4.62 4.56
N LYS A 170 -20.98 4.47 5.82
CA LYS A 170 -19.98 3.52 6.33
C LYS A 170 -20.58 2.49 7.27
N ALA A 171 -20.08 1.25 7.25
CA ALA A 171 -20.49 0.19 8.15
C ALA A 171 -20.00 0.43 9.59
N MET A 172 -20.89 0.26 10.57
CA MET A 172 -20.64 0.45 11.99
C MET A 172 -20.25 -0.84 12.71
N ALA A 173 -19.50 -0.73 13.82
CA ALA A 173 -18.99 -1.87 14.59
C ALA A 173 -20.06 -2.52 15.48
N THR A 174 -21.06 -3.17 14.88
CA THR A 174 -22.21 -3.81 15.53
C THR A 174 -22.09 -5.33 15.66
N PHE A 175 -20.98 -5.93 15.18
CA PHE A 175 -20.75 -7.36 15.24
C PHE A 175 -19.87 -7.73 16.44
N ASP A 176 -20.17 -8.88 17.06
CA ASP A 176 -19.42 -9.39 18.22
C ASP A 176 -18.16 -10.13 17.78
N THR A 177 -17.02 -9.51 17.96
CA THR A 177 -15.70 -10.10 17.63
C THR A 177 -15.19 -11.09 18.67
N SER A 178 -15.88 -11.24 19.81
CA SER A 178 -15.56 -12.29 20.81
C SER A 178 -16.08 -13.67 20.43
N ALA A 179 -17.04 -13.74 19.49
CA ALA A 179 -17.74 -14.95 19.05
C ALA A 179 -17.53 -15.25 17.56
N LEU A 180 -16.33 -14.98 17.01
CA LEU A 180 -16.03 -15.24 15.61
C LEU A 180 -15.92 -16.74 15.31
N ILE A 181 -16.49 -17.16 14.17
CA ILE A 181 -16.36 -18.52 13.62
C ILE A 181 -15.05 -18.61 12.85
N LYS A 182 -14.29 -19.69 13.08
CA LYS A 182 -13.03 -19.98 12.41
C LYS A 182 -13.11 -21.31 11.71
N GLU A 183 -12.92 -21.29 10.41
CA GLU A 183 -13.09 -22.44 9.52
C GLU A 183 -11.88 -22.64 8.63
N VAL A 184 -11.59 -23.88 8.27
CA VAL A 184 -10.61 -24.23 7.24
C VAL A 184 -11.31 -25.03 6.16
N VAL A 185 -11.05 -24.68 4.92
CA VAL A 185 -11.50 -25.42 3.73
C VAL A 185 -10.35 -25.60 2.75
N TYR A 186 -10.52 -26.52 1.80
CA TYR A 186 -9.56 -26.84 0.76
C TYR A 186 -10.21 -26.63 -0.60
N VAL A 187 -9.83 -25.54 -1.28
CA VAL A 187 -10.42 -25.15 -2.56
C VAL A 187 -9.70 -25.87 -3.69
N GLU A 188 -10.45 -26.53 -4.57
CA GLU A 188 -9.90 -27.15 -5.77
C GLU A 188 -9.54 -26.08 -6.82
N THR A 189 -8.32 -26.14 -7.32
CA THR A 189 -7.82 -25.25 -8.37
C THR A 189 -8.04 -25.83 -9.77
N ASP A 190 -7.56 -25.15 -10.81
CA ASP A 190 -7.50 -25.69 -12.20
C ASP A 190 -6.09 -26.19 -12.54
N VAL A 191 -5.14 -26.07 -11.61
CA VAL A 191 -3.73 -26.41 -11.83
C VAL A 191 -3.36 -27.72 -11.13
N ASP A 192 -2.30 -28.34 -11.60
CA ASP A 192 -1.60 -29.49 -11.05
C ASP A 192 -0.11 -29.14 -11.17
N THR A 193 0.44 -28.51 -10.14
CA THR A 193 1.78 -27.93 -10.19
C THR A 193 2.86 -28.88 -9.67
N ASP A 194 2.46 -29.98 -9.02
CA ASP A 194 3.36 -31.06 -8.63
C ASP A 194 3.24 -32.30 -9.55
N GLU A 195 2.48 -32.18 -10.67
CA GLU A 195 2.37 -33.15 -11.75
C GLU A 195 1.98 -34.57 -11.27
N ASP A 196 1.14 -34.65 -10.24
CA ASP A 196 0.66 -35.94 -9.70
C ASP A 196 -0.58 -36.47 -10.46
N GLY A 197 -1.13 -35.68 -11.39
CA GLY A 197 -2.27 -36.00 -12.23
C GLY A 197 -3.61 -35.63 -11.63
N VAL A 198 -3.64 -34.97 -10.46
CA VAL A 198 -4.83 -34.49 -9.77
C VAL A 198 -4.73 -32.99 -9.56
N ARG A 199 -5.85 -32.27 -9.60
CA ARG A 199 -5.85 -30.82 -9.40
C ARG A 199 -5.42 -30.46 -7.96
N ASP A 200 -4.59 -29.44 -7.83
CA ASP A 200 -4.11 -28.98 -6.53
C ASP A 200 -5.24 -28.44 -5.66
N LEU A 201 -5.25 -28.83 -4.38
CA LEU A 201 -6.09 -28.25 -3.33
C LEU A 201 -5.31 -27.16 -2.57
N VAL A 202 -5.91 -26.01 -2.40
CA VAL A 202 -5.31 -24.92 -1.60
C VAL A 202 -6.10 -24.68 -0.32
N ARG A 203 -5.38 -24.63 0.80
CA ARG A 203 -5.93 -24.36 2.12
C ARG A 203 -6.39 -22.90 2.21
N VAL A 204 -7.60 -22.69 2.76
CA VAL A 204 -8.16 -21.37 3.05
C VAL A 204 -8.60 -21.33 4.51
N GLU A 205 -8.12 -20.35 5.24
CA GLU A 205 -8.50 -20.03 6.62
C GLU A 205 -9.51 -18.87 6.60
N ILE A 206 -10.66 -19.05 7.27
CA ILE A 206 -11.75 -18.11 7.28
C ILE A 206 -12.02 -17.66 8.71
N VAL A 207 -12.16 -16.35 8.91
CA VAL A 207 -12.69 -15.77 10.16
C VAL A 207 -13.92 -14.98 9.79
N ARG A 208 -15.06 -15.30 10.37
CA ARG A 208 -16.32 -14.64 10.06
C ARG A 208 -17.18 -14.36 11.29
N PRO A 209 -18.04 -13.33 11.26
CA PRO A 209 -19.03 -13.11 12.29
C PRO A 209 -20.00 -14.27 12.39
N ASP A 210 -20.46 -14.57 13.60
CA ASP A 210 -21.61 -15.43 13.84
C ASP A 210 -22.90 -14.63 13.62
N THR A 211 -23.48 -14.76 12.44
CA THR A 211 -24.64 -13.99 12.00
C THR A 211 -25.57 -14.80 11.11
N SER A 212 -26.84 -14.37 11.06
CA SER A 212 -27.86 -15.00 10.21
C SER A 212 -27.98 -14.35 8.82
N VAL A 213 -27.19 -13.33 8.53
CA VAL A 213 -27.19 -12.65 7.23
C VAL A 213 -25.93 -13.00 6.44
N ASP A 214 -26.03 -13.05 5.13
CA ASP A 214 -24.88 -13.26 4.26
C ASP A 214 -23.99 -12.04 4.28
N VAL A 215 -22.68 -12.25 4.40
CA VAL A 215 -21.69 -11.18 4.57
C VAL A 215 -20.70 -11.16 3.40
N PRO A 216 -20.17 -9.97 3.04
CA PRO A 216 -19.09 -9.88 2.05
C PRO A 216 -17.76 -10.37 2.62
N VAL A 217 -16.81 -10.64 1.72
CA VAL A 217 -15.53 -11.23 2.09
C VAL A 217 -14.36 -10.33 1.69
N LEU A 218 -13.42 -10.14 2.62
CA LEU A 218 -12.09 -9.61 2.33
C LEU A 218 -11.13 -10.80 2.26
N PHE A 219 -10.54 -11.01 1.10
CA PHE A 219 -9.59 -12.09 0.87
C PHE A 219 -8.16 -11.55 0.75
N THR A 220 -7.24 -12.11 1.53
CA THR A 220 -5.82 -11.82 1.42
C THR A 220 -5.05 -13.10 1.09
N ALA A 221 -4.43 -13.09 -0.09
CA ALA A 221 -3.57 -14.16 -0.56
C ALA A 221 -2.12 -13.89 -0.16
N SER A 222 -1.43 -14.85 0.47
CA SER A 222 -0.05 -14.65 0.92
C SER A 222 0.69 -15.94 1.15
N PRO A 223 1.82 -16.20 0.48
CA PRO A 223 2.59 -17.42 0.69
C PRO A 223 3.28 -17.47 2.06
N TYR A 224 3.26 -16.39 2.84
CA TYR A 224 3.95 -16.29 4.13
C TYR A 224 3.19 -16.91 5.31
N TYR A 225 1.88 -17.20 5.19
CA TYR A 225 1.03 -17.52 6.33
C TYR A 225 1.24 -18.91 6.94
N GLN A 226 1.77 -19.87 6.18
CA GLN A 226 1.91 -21.25 6.63
C GLN A 226 3.35 -21.66 7.02
N GLY A 227 4.20 -20.68 7.25
CA GLY A 227 5.59 -20.85 7.69
C GLY A 227 6.61 -20.38 6.68
N LEU A 228 7.81 -20.08 7.17
CA LEU A 228 8.94 -19.55 6.40
C LEU A 228 10.22 -20.36 6.65
N ASN A 229 11.06 -20.51 5.63
CA ASN A 229 12.29 -21.26 5.65
C ASN A 229 13.52 -20.32 5.69
N ASN A 230 13.63 -19.50 6.71
CA ASN A 230 14.67 -18.47 6.80
C ASN A 230 16.09 -19.01 6.63
N GLU A 231 16.44 -20.14 7.28
CA GLU A 231 17.78 -20.72 7.18
C GLU A 231 18.10 -21.23 5.77
N ALA A 232 17.14 -21.86 5.09
CA ALA A 232 17.29 -22.33 3.72
C ALA A 232 17.40 -21.16 2.75
N ASN A 233 16.56 -20.14 2.93
CA ASN A 233 16.59 -18.89 2.18
C ASN A 233 17.96 -18.20 2.31
N ASP A 234 18.48 -18.01 3.54
CA ASP A 234 19.74 -17.34 3.76
C ASP A 234 20.93 -18.12 3.15
N ALA A 235 20.85 -19.44 3.14
CA ALA A 235 21.85 -20.31 2.53
C ALA A 235 21.83 -20.23 0.98
N LYS A 236 20.70 -19.81 0.40
CA LYS A 236 20.49 -19.72 -1.06
C LYS A 236 20.78 -18.33 -1.63
N LEU A 237 20.99 -17.32 -0.78
CA LEU A 237 21.30 -15.96 -1.24
C LEU A 237 22.46 -15.94 -2.25
N HIS A 238 22.24 -15.29 -3.38
CA HIS A 238 23.26 -15.15 -4.41
C HIS A 238 24.32 -14.11 -4.01
N THR A 239 25.58 -14.39 -4.38
CA THR A 239 26.61 -13.35 -4.25
C THR A 239 26.34 -12.21 -5.24
N VAL A 240 26.46 -10.98 -4.77
CA VAL A 240 26.41 -9.78 -5.61
C VAL A 240 27.81 -9.23 -5.92
N ASP A 241 28.85 -9.76 -5.25
CA ASP A 241 30.27 -9.39 -5.48
C ASP A 241 30.79 -10.15 -6.70
N VAL A 242 30.17 -9.92 -7.85
CA VAL A 242 30.49 -10.54 -9.13
C VAL A 242 30.77 -9.49 -10.19
N PRO A 243 31.78 -9.74 -11.06
CA PRO A 243 32.10 -8.81 -12.14
C PRO A 243 31.01 -8.77 -13.19
N LEU A 244 30.81 -7.59 -13.77
CA LEU A 244 30.04 -7.45 -15.00
C LEU A 244 30.87 -8.03 -16.17
N SER A 245 30.21 -8.65 -17.13
CA SER A 245 30.86 -9.25 -18.30
C SER A 245 30.16 -8.87 -19.59
N HIS A 246 30.88 -8.99 -20.70
CA HIS A 246 30.33 -8.78 -22.04
C HIS A 246 29.26 -9.83 -22.37
N LYS A 247 28.08 -9.37 -22.77
CA LYS A 247 27.00 -10.20 -23.26
C LYS A 247 27.14 -10.37 -24.78
N THR A 248 26.86 -11.57 -25.28
CA THR A 248 26.82 -11.79 -26.74
C THR A 248 25.67 -11.01 -27.35
N PRO A 249 25.95 -10.10 -28.31
CA PRO A 249 24.89 -9.34 -28.99
C PRO A 249 23.85 -10.24 -29.66
N ASN A 250 22.60 -9.82 -29.57
CA ASN A 250 21.46 -10.51 -30.19
C ASN A 250 20.48 -9.52 -30.83
N LYS A 251 19.48 -10.06 -31.52
CA LYS A 251 18.38 -9.28 -32.11
C LYS A 251 17.02 -9.90 -31.75
N VAL A 252 16.92 -10.38 -30.53
CA VAL A 252 15.66 -10.90 -29.97
C VAL A 252 14.61 -9.81 -30.04
N ARG A 253 13.41 -10.14 -30.53
CA ARG A 253 12.25 -9.27 -30.54
C ARG A 253 11.30 -9.71 -29.42
N TYR A 254 10.40 -8.82 -28.99
CA TYR A 254 9.43 -9.14 -27.97
C TYR A 254 8.56 -10.35 -28.31
N GLU A 255 8.15 -10.47 -29.58
CA GLU A 255 7.33 -11.61 -30.06
C GLU A 255 8.04 -12.96 -29.93
N ASP A 256 9.39 -12.97 -29.88
CA ASP A 256 10.18 -14.19 -29.74
C ASP A 256 10.22 -14.71 -28.30
N ILE A 257 9.84 -13.85 -27.32
CA ILE A 257 9.88 -14.11 -25.86
C ILE A 257 8.53 -13.88 -25.16
N ALA A 258 7.51 -13.44 -25.89
CA ALA A 258 6.18 -13.25 -25.33
C ALA A 258 5.64 -14.56 -24.74
N PHE A 259 5.12 -14.48 -23.52
CA PHE A 259 4.53 -15.65 -22.87
C PHE A 259 3.27 -16.09 -23.64
N PRO A 260 3.18 -17.36 -24.07
CA PRO A 260 2.07 -17.81 -24.92
C PRO A 260 0.74 -18.01 -24.18
N GLY A 261 0.72 -17.77 -22.86
CA GLY A 261 -0.41 -18.07 -21.97
C GLY A 261 -0.28 -19.43 -21.30
N VAL A 262 -1.11 -19.65 -20.26
CA VAL A 262 -1.13 -20.91 -19.51
C VAL A 262 -1.81 -22.00 -20.33
N THR A 263 -1.18 -23.16 -20.39
CA THR A 263 -1.85 -24.40 -20.82
C THR A 263 -2.22 -25.18 -19.56
N LEU A 264 -3.51 -25.26 -19.28
CA LEU A 264 -3.97 -26.04 -18.12
C LEU A 264 -3.66 -27.53 -18.32
N PRO A 265 -3.21 -28.23 -17.27
CA PRO A 265 -2.95 -29.65 -17.33
C PRO A 265 -4.26 -30.46 -17.49
N ASP A 266 -4.15 -31.65 -18.08
CA ASP A 266 -5.25 -32.63 -18.11
C ASP A 266 -5.25 -33.42 -16.79
N ALA A 267 -5.58 -32.73 -15.69
CA ALA A 267 -5.57 -33.30 -14.34
C ALA A 267 -6.97 -33.68 -13.88
N GLU A 268 -7.07 -34.78 -13.13
CA GLU A 268 -8.33 -35.29 -12.61
C GLU A 268 -8.88 -34.35 -11.52
N GLN A 269 -10.20 -34.17 -11.51
CA GLN A 269 -10.90 -33.48 -10.43
C GLN A 269 -11.04 -34.41 -9.21
N HIS A 270 -11.07 -33.83 -8.02
CA HIS A 270 -11.39 -34.59 -6.80
C HIS A 270 -12.84 -35.07 -6.84
N GLU A 271 -13.06 -36.34 -6.41
CA GLU A 271 -14.39 -36.91 -6.35
C GLU A 271 -15.21 -36.24 -5.23
N VAL A 272 -16.39 -35.74 -5.57
CA VAL A 272 -17.38 -35.28 -4.58
C VAL A 272 -18.18 -36.48 -4.12
N VAL A 273 -17.88 -37.00 -2.91
CA VAL A 273 -18.58 -38.13 -2.29
C VAL A 273 -19.91 -37.69 -1.67
N ALA A 274 -19.94 -36.55 -1.01
CA ALA A 274 -21.13 -35.94 -0.42
C ALA A 274 -20.94 -34.42 -0.23
N GLU A 275 -22.04 -33.73 0.09
CA GLU A 275 -22.02 -32.32 0.52
C GLU A 275 -22.08 -32.26 2.06
N ALA A 276 -21.30 -31.33 2.65
CA ALA A 276 -21.30 -30.99 4.07
C ALA A 276 -21.93 -29.59 4.23
N ASP A 277 -22.70 -29.40 5.30
CA ASP A 277 -23.30 -28.10 5.62
C ASP A 277 -22.28 -27.11 6.19
N GLU A 278 -21.22 -27.59 6.87
CA GLU A 278 -20.22 -26.81 7.56
C GLU A 278 -18.81 -27.42 7.36
N ALA A 279 -17.78 -26.57 7.49
CA ALA A 279 -16.40 -27.01 7.56
C ALA A 279 -16.15 -27.83 8.84
N THR A 280 -15.28 -28.82 8.77
CA THR A 280 -14.97 -29.73 9.90
C THR A 280 -13.67 -29.37 10.60
N GLU A 281 -12.84 -28.56 9.99
CA GLU A 281 -11.56 -28.10 10.55
C GLU A 281 -11.62 -26.65 11.01
N SER A 282 -10.82 -26.33 12.01
CA SER A 282 -10.61 -24.99 12.54
C SER A 282 -9.12 -24.75 12.77
N PHE A 283 -8.75 -23.52 13.11
CA PHE A 283 -7.37 -23.11 13.35
C PHE A 283 -7.25 -22.22 14.59
N LYS A 284 -6.04 -22.05 15.12
CA LYS A 284 -5.76 -21.11 16.21
C LYS A 284 -5.92 -19.68 15.72
N ALA A 285 -5.95 -18.72 16.65
CA ALA A 285 -5.96 -17.31 16.30
C ALA A 285 -4.82 -16.97 15.33
N THR A 286 -5.11 -16.19 14.30
CA THR A 286 -4.11 -15.70 13.37
C THR A 286 -3.27 -14.62 14.05
N SER A 287 -2.01 -14.47 13.62
CA SER A 287 -1.16 -13.34 14.00
C SER A 287 -1.24 -12.20 12.98
N HIS A 288 -2.17 -12.28 12.00
CA HIS A 288 -2.29 -11.30 10.95
C HIS A 288 -2.90 -10.01 11.47
N VAL A 289 -2.17 -8.92 11.34
CA VAL A 289 -2.60 -7.56 11.70
C VAL A 289 -2.60 -6.74 10.43
N ASP A 290 -3.78 -6.57 9.87
CA ASP A 290 -4.00 -5.82 8.64
C ASP A 290 -5.33 -5.02 8.72
N ILE A 291 -5.69 -4.36 7.64
CA ILE A 291 -6.95 -3.61 7.56
C ILE A 291 -8.18 -4.52 7.71
N ASN A 292 -8.07 -5.83 7.42
CA ASN A 292 -9.20 -6.75 7.49
C ASN A 292 -9.78 -6.86 8.91
N ASN A 293 -8.92 -6.71 9.94
CA ASN A 293 -9.37 -6.75 11.34
C ASN A 293 -10.38 -5.64 11.67
N TYR A 294 -10.22 -4.46 11.07
CA TYR A 294 -11.17 -3.35 11.22
C TYR A 294 -12.58 -3.74 10.71
N PHE A 295 -12.65 -4.58 9.68
CA PHE A 295 -13.90 -4.94 9.03
C PHE A 295 -14.65 -6.11 9.70
N LEU A 296 -13.99 -6.96 10.49
CA LEU A 296 -14.65 -8.04 11.22
C LEU A 296 -15.77 -7.52 12.14
N ALA A 297 -15.50 -6.46 12.89
CA ALA A 297 -16.50 -5.82 13.76
C ALA A 297 -17.65 -5.15 12.98
N ARG A 298 -17.50 -5.00 11.66
CA ARG A 298 -18.44 -4.30 10.75
C ARG A 298 -19.20 -5.24 9.83
N GLY A 299 -19.12 -6.56 10.11
CA GLY A 299 -19.90 -7.57 9.41
C GLY A 299 -19.28 -8.08 8.12
N PHE A 300 -17.97 -7.94 7.95
CA PHE A 300 -17.25 -8.59 6.86
C PHE A 300 -16.62 -9.89 7.35
N ALA A 301 -16.63 -10.92 6.53
CA ALA A 301 -15.77 -12.08 6.72
C ALA A 301 -14.38 -11.79 6.16
N VAL A 302 -13.37 -12.47 6.69
CA VAL A 302 -12.00 -12.43 6.15
C VAL A 302 -11.54 -13.83 5.81
N ALA A 303 -10.85 -13.97 4.69
CA ALA A 303 -10.28 -15.22 4.22
C ALA A 303 -8.78 -15.05 3.94
N TYR A 304 -7.99 -16.08 4.25
CA TYR A 304 -6.55 -16.12 4.05
C TYR A 304 -6.15 -17.41 3.37
N SER A 305 -5.36 -17.35 2.30
CA SER A 305 -4.79 -18.52 1.65
C SER A 305 -3.33 -18.31 1.34
N SER A 306 -2.53 -19.34 1.55
CA SER A 306 -1.10 -19.33 1.17
C SER A 306 -0.85 -19.89 -0.22
N GLY A 307 -1.82 -20.63 -0.80
CA GLY A 307 -1.76 -21.17 -2.15
C GLY A 307 -0.92 -22.41 -2.32
N VAL A 308 -0.67 -22.75 -3.57
CA VAL A 308 0.11 -23.95 -3.95
C VAL A 308 1.51 -23.94 -3.36
N GLY A 309 2.06 -25.11 -3.08
CA GLY A 309 3.41 -25.29 -2.53
C GLY A 309 3.58 -24.86 -1.08
N THR A 310 2.49 -24.53 -0.38
CA THR A 310 2.53 -24.17 1.03
C THR A 310 2.00 -25.28 1.92
N ARG A 311 2.31 -25.21 3.21
CA ARG A 311 1.92 -26.23 4.19
C ARG A 311 0.41 -26.48 4.17
N HIS A 312 0.01 -27.73 4.13
CA HIS A 312 -1.38 -28.21 4.01
C HIS A 312 -2.08 -27.89 2.68
N SER A 313 -1.40 -27.28 1.71
CA SER A 313 -1.84 -27.21 0.32
C SER A 313 -1.06 -28.19 -0.55
N ASP A 314 -1.55 -28.48 -1.74
CA ASP A 314 -0.85 -29.27 -2.73
C ASP A 314 0.05 -28.41 -3.62
N GLY A 315 0.74 -29.01 -4.57
CA GLY A 315 1.49 -28.33 -5.62
C GLY A 315 2.88 -27.83 -5.25
N MET A 316 3.49 -27.11 -6.18
CA MET A 316 4.82 -26.49 -6.05
C MET A 316 4.71 -24.97 -5.98
N GLN A 317 5.56 -24.34 -5.18
CA GLN A 317 5.61 -22.89 -5.04
C GLN A 317 6.41 -22.28 -6.19
N ASP A 318 5.74 -21.58 -7.07
CA ASP A 318 6.35 -20.81 -8.14
C ASP A 318 5.96 -19.33 -8.02
N THR A 319 6.89 -18.55 -7.54
CA THR A 319 6.67 -17.13 -7.19
C THR A 319 6.17 -16.32 -8.38
N GLY A 320 5.00 -15.70 -8.22
CA GLY A 320 4.42 -14.79 -9.21
C GLY A 320 3.93 -15.45 -10.50
N SER A 321 3.98 -16.79 -10.60
CA SER A 321 3.58 -17.52 -11.79
C SER A 321 2.08 -17.41 -12.09
N PRO A 322 1.69 -17.63 -13.35
CA PRO A 322 0.28 -17.74 -13.71
C PRO A 322 -0.46 -18.83 -12.93
N GLU A 323 0.19 -19.96 -12.62
CA GLU A 323 -0.38 -21.06 -11.85
C GLU A 323 -0.68 -20.63 -10.40
N GLN A 324 0.22 -19.87 -9.79
CA GLN A 324 -0.04 -19.27 -8.47
C GLN A 324 -1.25 -18.32 -8.52
N VAL A 325 -1.34 -17.48 -9.55
CA VAL A 325 -2.47 -16.56 -9.75
C VAL A 325 -3.78 -17.33 -9.92
N LEU A 326 -3.79 -18.40 -10.73
CA LEU A 326 -4.98 -19.25 -10.95
C LEU A 326 -5.40 -19.98 -9.68
N SER A 327 -4.46 -20.38 -8.82
CA SER A 327 -4.78 -20.99 -7.54
C SER A 327 -5.52 -20.02 -6.60
N MET A 328 -5.14 -18.75 -6.60
CA MET A 328 -5.82 -17.72 -5.80
C MET A 328 -7.14 -17.26 -6.42
N LYS A 329 -7.22 -17.24 -7.77
CA LYS A 329 -8.50 -17.04 -8.50
C LYS A 329 -9.55 -18.07 -8.08
N ALA A 330 -9.16 -19.34 -7.92
CA ALA A 330 -10.05 -20.41 -7.48
C ALA A 330 -10.69 -20.12 -6.11
N VAL A 331 -9.96 -19.50 -5.19
CA VAL A 331 -10.49 -19.10 -3.88
C VAL A 331 -11.58 -18.02 -4.04
N VAL A 332 -11.35 -17.02 -4.88
CA VAL A 332 -12.38 -15.99 -5.18
C VAL A 332 -13.63 -16.65 -5.77
N GLU A 333 -13.47 -17.58 -6.71
CA GLU A 333 -14.58 -18.30 -7.32
C GLU A 333 -15.39 -19.12 -6.30
N TRP A 334 -14.72 -19.78 -5.33
CA TRP A 334 -15.40 -20.50 -4.27
C TRP A 334 -16.18 -19.56 -3.33
N LEU A 335 -15.56 -18.46 -2.92
CA LEU A 335 -16.22 -17.43 -2.10
C LEU A 335 -17.45 -16.81 -2.79
N ALA A 336 -17.41 -16.74 -4.13
CA ALA A 336 -18.52 -16.28 -4.97
C ALA A 336 -19.52 -17.40 -5.34
N GLY A 337 -19.35 -18.63 -4.83
CA GLY A 337 -20.26 -19.75 -5.06
C GLY A 337 -20.09 -20.49 -6.40
N ASN A 338 -18.98 -20.27 -7.11
CA ASN A 338 -18.74 -20.78 -8.46
C ASN A 338 -17.70 -21.92 -8.54
N ARG A 339 -17.26 -22.46 -7.39
CA ARG A 339 -16.22 -23.50 -7.35
C ARG A 339 -16.44 -24.48 -6.20
N VAL A 340 -15.81 -25.65 -6.30
CA VAL A 340 -15.84 -26.68 -5.26
C VAL A 340 -14.70 -26.45 -4.24
N ALA A 341 -15.02 -26.64 -2.97
CA ALA A 341 -14.04 -26.83 -1.91
C ALA A 341 -14.46 -28.00 -1.04
N PHE A 342 -13.50 -28.53 -0.27
CA PHE A 342 -13.67 -29.70 0.58
C PHE A 342 -13.43 -29.37 2.05
N THR A 343 -14.05 -30.13 2.95
CA THR A 343 -13.85 -29.99 4.40
C THR A 343 -12.46 -30.44 4.86
N ASP A 344 -11.83 -31.34 4.09
CA ASP A 344 -10.47 -31.83 4.27
C ASP A 344 -9.91 -32.33 2.93
N ARG A 345 -8.61 -32.68 2.88
CA ARG A 345 -7.91 -33.07 1.64
C ARG A 345 -8.23 -34.49 1.12
N THR A 346 -9.01 -35.30 1.82
CA THR A 346 -9.08 -36.73 1.53
C THR A 346 -10.49 -37.35 1.53
N SER A 347 -11.44 -36.77 2.24
CA SER A 347 -12.77 -37.37 2.45
C SER A 347 -13.71 -37.22 1.27
N GLY A 348 -13.49 -36.23 0.39
CA GLY A 348 -14.40 -35.90 -0.71
C GLY A 348 -15.70 -35.21 -0.28
N TYR A 349 -15.78 -34.71 0.96
CA TYR A 349 -16.96 -33.96 1.43
C TYR A 349 -16.85 -32.51 0.98
N ALA A 350 -17.66 -32.13 0.00
CA ALA A 350 -17.69 -30.76 -0.52
C ALA A 350 -18.42 -29.81 0.42
N VAL A 351 -17.94 -28.57 0.54
CA VAL A 351 -18.53 -27.50 1.36
C VAL A 351 -18.64 -26.20 0.57
N LYS A 352 -19.74 -25.49 0.78
CA LYS A 352 -20.05 -24.22 0.11
C LYS A 352 -19.93 -23.04 1.08
N ALA A 353 -19.57 -21.87 0.58
CA ALA A 353 -19.55 -20.62 1.36
C ALA A 353 -20.99 -20.02 1.47
N ASN A 354 -21.93 -20.77 2.03
CA ASN A 354 -23.36 -20.37 2.10
C ASN A 354 -23.60 -19.10 2.94
N TRP A 355 -22.64 -18.68 3.74
CA TRP A 355 -22.61 -17.48 4.56
C TRP A 355 -22.11 -16.25 3.80
N SER A 356 -21.52 -16.42 2.61
CA SER A 356 -21.02 -15.34 1.77
C SER A 356 -22.12 -14.77 0.90
N ASN A 357 -22.18 -13.44 0.76
CA ASN A 357 -23.07 -12.77 -0.19
C ASN A 357 -22.57 -12.84 -1.64
N GLY A 358 -21.46 -13.54 -1.91
CA GLY A 358 -20.85 -13.72 -3.22
C GLY A 358 -19.97 -12.57 -3.70
N LYS A 359 -19.78 -11.52 -2.89
CA LYS A 359 -18.95 -10.35 -3.23
C LYS A 359 -17.65 -10.38 -2.45
N VAL A 360 -16.55 -10.29 -3.19
CA VAL A 360 -15.18 -10.40 -2.64
C VAL A 360 -14.40 -9.14 -2.96
N ALA A 361 -13.63 -8.64 -1.99
CA ALA A 361 -12.52 -7.74 -2.21
C ALA A 361 -11.21 -8.44 -1.87
N MET A 362 -10.15 -8.21 -2.64
CA MET A 362 -8.81 -8.65 -2.25
C MET A 362 -8.02 -7.48 -1.67
N THR A 363 -7.27 -7.76 -0.60
CA THR A 363 -6.46 -6.76 0.13
C THR A 363 -5.04 -7.27 0.31
N GLY A 364 -4.08 -6.37 0.45
CA GLY A 364 -2.74 -6.75 0.87
C GLY A 364 -1.65 -5.78 0.47
N LYS A 365 -0.49 -5.94 1.11
CA LYS A 365 0.72 -5.16 0.85
C LYS A 365 1.83 -6.06 0.31
N SER A 366 2.68 -5.53 -0.59
CA SER A 366 3.83 -6.25 -1.11
C SER A 366 3.39 -7.45 -1.96
N TYR A 367 3.89 -8.64 -1.69
CA TYR A 367 3.46 -9.87 -2.35
C TYR A 367 1.93 -10.08 -2.28
N LEU A 368 1.30 -9.71 -1.17
CA LEU A 368 -0.14 -9.85 -0.96
C LEU A 368 -0.92 -8.91 -1.89
N GLY A 369 -0.48 -7.65 -2.00
CA GLY A 369 -1.03 -6.68 -2.96
C GLY A 369 -0.74 -7.08 -4.41
N THR A 370 0.42 -7.69 -4.66
CA THR A 370 0.80 -8.28 -5.95
C THR A 370 -0.20 -9.35 -6.37
N LEU A 371 -0.51 -10.31 -5.51
CA LEU A 371 -1.48 -11.36 -5.79
C LEU A 371 -2.90 -10.80 -6.00
N ALA A 372 -3.30 -9.77 -5.21
CA ALA A 372 -4.58 -9.11 -5.42
C ALA A 372 -4.67 -8.47 -6.82
N THR A 373 -3.62 -7.76 -7.24
CA THR A 373 -3.54 -7.17 -8.59
C THR A 373 -3.53 -8.26 -9.67
N ALA A 374 -2.71 -9.29 -9.49
CA ALA A 374 -2.58 -10.37 -10.46
C ALA A 374 -3.89 -11.15 -10.65
N VAL A 375 -4.61 -11.47 -9.57
CA VAL A 375 -5.94 -12.11 -9.66
C VAL A 375 -6.95 -11.19 -10.35
N ALA A 376 -6.90 -9.88 -10.10
CA ALA A 376 -7.79 -8.93 -10.78
C ALA A 376 -7.61 -8.96 -12.30
N THR A 377 -6.38 -9.18 -12.82
CA THR A 377 -6.12 -9.30 -14.28
C THR A 377 -6.75 -10.52 -14.92
N THR A 378 -7.25 -11.48 -14.14
CA THR A 378 -8.00 -12.63 -14.69
C THR A 378 -9.46 -12.29 -15.02
N GLY A 379 -9.98 -11.13 -14.59
CA GLY A 379 -11.37 -10.72 -14.74
C GLY A 379 -12.37 -11.63 -14.04
N VAL A 380 -11.94 -12.32 -12.95
CA VAL A 380 -12.75 -13.29 -12.22
C VAL A 380 -14.04 -12.69 -11.70
N ALA A 381 -15.15 -13.42 -11.87
CA ALA A 381 -16.45 -13.01 -11.34
C ALA A 381 -16.49 -13.10 -9.81
N GLY A 382 -17.18 -12.16 -9.17
CA GLY A 382 -17.28 -12.05 -7.72
C GLY A 382 -16.20 -11.18 -7.08
N LEU A 383 -15.09 -10.88 -7.77
CA LEU A 383 -14.13 -9.89 -7.33
C LEU A 383 -14.62 -8.48 -7.71
N GLU A 384 -15.09 -7.73 -6.73
CA GLU A 384 -15.67 -6.39 -6.93
C GLU A 384 -14.60 -5.28 -6.88
N THR A 385 -13.58 -5.45 -6.04
CA THR A 385 -12.52 -4.46 -5.89
C THR A 385 -11.24 -5.08 -5.30
N VAL A 386 -10.11 -4.39 -5.50
CA VAL A 386 -8.84 -4.70 -4.83
C VAL A 386 -8.28 -3.48 -4.12
N ILE A 387 -7.68 -3.68 -2.95
CA ILE A 387 -6.87 -2.68 -2.23
C ILE A 387 -5.43 -3.20 -2.28
N SER A 388 -4.65 -2.68 -3.22
CA SER A 388 -3.32 -3.15 -3.57
C SER A 388 -2.28 -2.16 -3.07
N GLU A 389 -1.58 -2.52 -1.97
CA GLU A 389 -0.58 -1.65 -1.33
C GLU A 389 0.84 -2.12 -1.68
N ALA A 390 1.71 -1.19 -2.06
CA ALA A 390 3.13 -1.46 -2.36
C ALA A 390 3.34 -2.75 -3.19
N ALA A 391 2.54 -2.93 -4.24
CA ALA A 391 2.44 -4.15 -5.01
C ALA A 391 3.37 -4.18 -6.21
N ILE A 392 3.81 -5.38 -6.60
CA ILE A 392 4.55 -5.64 -7.82
C ILE A 392 3.55 -5.80 -8.98
N SER A 393 3.76 -5.09 -10.08
CA SER A 393 3.02 -5.26 -11.33
C SER A 393 3.80 -6.01 -12.40
N ASP A 394 5.14 -6.06 -12.23
CA ASP A 394 6.09 -6.73 -13.13
C ASP A 394 7.28 -7.23 -12.30
N TRP A 395 7.42 -8.54 -12.15
CA TRP A 395 8.46 -9.16 -11.34
C TRP A 395 9.87 -8.98 -11.93
N TYR A 396 10.00 -8.81 -13.23
CA TYR A 396 11.28 -8.45 -13.82
C TYR A 396 11.81 -7.15 -13.22
N GLN A 397 10.98 -6.11 -13.16
CA GLN A 397 11.37 -4.81 -12.59
C GLN A 397 11.59 -4.81 -11.08
N TYR A 398 11.30 -5.90 -10.41
CA TYR A 398 11.61 -6.08 -8.99
C TYR A 398 13.04 -6.60 -8.77
N TYR A 399 13.49 -7.58 -9.60
CA TYR A 399 14.80 -8.22 -9.52
C TYR A 399 15.77 -7.84 -10.64
N ARG A 400 15.34 -7.04 -11.59
CA ARG A 400 16.12 -6.58 -12.75
C ARG A 400 15.81 -5.12 -13.05
N ASP A 401 16.76 -4.42 -13.67
CA ASP A 401 16.53 -3.08 -14.25
C ASP A 401 17.34 -2.95 -15.54
N ASN A 402 16.67 -2.83 -16.67
CA ASN A 402 17.28 -2.63 -17.99
C ASN A 402 18.47 -3.57 -18.25
N GLY A 403 18.28 -4.89 -18.12
CA GLY A 403 19.31 -5.91 -18.37
C GLY A 403 20.36 -6.04 -17.25
N LEU A 404 20.19 -5.41 -16.12
CA LEU A 404 20.98 -5.62 -14.90
C LEU A 404 20.23 -6.50 -13.92
N VAL A 405 20.94 -7.41 -13.29
CA VAL A 405 20.51 -8.03 -12.04
C VAL A 405 20.58 -6.97 -10.96
N ILE A 406 19.45 -6.70 -10.30
CA ILE A 406 19.37 -5.78 -9.18
C ILE A 406 18.76 -6.48 -7.96
N ALA A 407 19.00 -5.92 -6.79
CA ALA A 407 18.34 -6.35 -5.57
C ALA A 407 17.16 -5.43 -5.22
N PRO A 408 16.11 -5.94 -4.57
CA PRO A 408 15.19 -5.09 -3.80
C PRO A 408 15.95 -4.40 -2.68
N GLY A 409 15.59 -3.15 -2.38
CA GLY A 409 16.27 -2.38 -1.33
C GLY A 409 16.25 -3.11 0.02
N GLY A 410 17.42 -3.28 0.61
CA GLY A 410 17.64 -4.01 1.85
C GLY A 410 17.89 -5.52 1.71
N PHE A 411 17.79 -6.10 0.49
CA PHE A 411 17.90 -7.55 0.27
C PHE A 411 18.92 -7.92 -0.83
N PRO A 412 20.20 -7.53 -0.69
CA PRO A 412 21.22 -7.87 -1.68
C PRO A 412 21.37 -9.39 -1.81
N GLY A 413 21.31 -9.88 -3.05
CA GLY A 413 21.43 -11.32 -3.36
C GLY A 413 20.11 -12.10 -3.37
N GLU A 414 18.98 -11.48 -3.02
CA GLU A 414 17.66 -12.09 -3.21
C GLU A 414 17.32 -12.17 -4.71
N ASP A 415 16.65 -13.26 -5.11
CA ASP A 415 16.06 -13.46 -6.44
C ASP A 415 14.84 -14.38 -6.33
N MET A 416 14.19 -14.72 -7.45
CA MET A 416 12.96 -15.50 -7.47
C MET A 416 13.09 -16.87 -6.81
N ASP A 417 14.20 -17.56 -7.02
CA ASP A 417 14.48 -18.87 -6.43
C ASP A 417 14.71 -18.78 -4.92
N VAL A 418 15.32 -17.70 -4.44
CA VAL A 418 15.53 -17.41 -3.02
C VAL A 418 14.19 -17.16 -2.34
N LEU A 419 13.33 -16.33 -2.95
CA LEU A 419 12.00 -16.05 -2.42
C LEU A 419 11.09 -17.31 -2.45
N ALA A 420 11.16 -18.11 -3.51
CA ALA A 420 10.43 -19.38 -3.59
C ALA A 420 10.87 -20.36 -2.48
N GLU A 421 12.17 -20.46 -2.20
CA GLU A 421 12.70 -21.27 -1.09
C GLU A 421 12.19 -20.79 0.27
N LEU A 422 12.13 -19.47 0.48
CA LEU A 422 11.62 -18.87 1.71
C LEU A 422 10.19 -19.35 2.01
N VAL A 423 9.32 -19.43 1.01
CA VAL A 423 7.89 -19.64 1.18
C VAL A 423 7.40 -21.05 0.87
N TYR A 424 8.25 -21.96 0.38
CA TYR A 424 7.89 -23.39 0.17
C TYR A 424 7.73 -24.12 1.50
N SER A 425 6.59 -23.94 2.15
CA SER A 425 6.38 -24.42 3.51
C SER A 425 5.87 -25.86 3.62
N ARG A 426 5.66 -26.61 2.53
CA ARG A 426 5.37 -28.06 2.55
C ARG A 426 6.47 -28.85 3.25
N MET A 427 7.71 -28.34 3.27
CA MET A 427 8.82 -28.97 4.00
C MET A 427 8.65 -29.00 5.53
N HIS A 428 7.70 -28.24 6.10
CA HIS A 428 7.41 -28.28 7.53
C HIS A 428 6.63 -29.53 7.96
N ASP A 429 6.05 -30.28 7.02
CA ASP A 429 5.41 -31.56 7.29
C ASP A 429 6.29 -32.70 6.79
N ALA A 430 6.90 -33.46 7.70
CA ALA A 430 7.90 -34.44 7.38
C ALA A 430 7.45 -35.48 6.33
N ALA A 431 6.19 -35.98 6.43
CA ALA A 431 5.67 -36.94 5.47
C ALA A 431 5.48 -36.33 4.07
N ASP A 432 5.05 -35.09 4.00
CA ASP A 432 4.87 -34.36 2.75
C ASP A 432 6.23 -34.04 2.12
N TRP A 433 7.17 -33.55 2.91
CA TRP A 433 8.55 -33.30 2.49
C TRP A 433 9.23 -34.56 1.90
N HIS A 434 9.04 -35.71 2.53
CA HIS A 434 9.60 -36.95 2.00
C HIS A 434 9.06 -37.35 0.62
N ARG A 435 7.86 -36.91 0.28
CA ARG A 435 7.26 -37.15 -1.06
C ARG A 435 7.75 -36.13 -2.09
N THR A 436 7.91 -34.86 -1.69
CA THR A 436 8.06 -33.73 -2.62
C THR A 436 9.49 -33.21 -2.77
N LYS A 437 10.42 -33.55 -1.86
CA LYS A 437 11.76 -32.96 -1.79
C LYS A 437 12.59 -33.09 -3.10
N ASP A 438 12.52 -34.25 -3.75
CA ASP A 438 13.32 -34.50 -4.97
C ASP A 438 12.74 -33.67 -6.13
N GLN A 439 11.42 -33.59 -6.21
CA GLN A 439 10.71 -32.78 -7.18
C GLN A 439 10.94 -31.28 -6.94
N TRP A 440 10.87 -30.82 -5.67
CA TRP A 440 11.21 -29.45 -5.30
C TRP A 440 12.64 -29.08 -5.70
N THR A 441 13.60 -29.97 -5.47
CA THR A 441 15.00 -29.73 -5.87
C THR A 441 15.13 -29.58 -7.38
N ALA A 442 14.43 -30.40 -8.17
CA ALA A 442 14.43 -30.30 -9.63
C ALA A 442 13.73 -29.02 -10.11
N PHE A 443 12.62 -28.67 -9.50
CA PHE A 443 11.86 -27.44 -9.79
C PHE A 443 12.70 -26.18 -9.54
N GLN A 444 13.40 -26.10 -8.41
CA GLN A 444 14.30 -25.00 -8.08
C GLN A 444 15.46 -24.90 -9.10
N ALA A 445 16.04 -26.01 -9.51
CA ALA A 445 17.09 -25.98 -10.55
C ALA A 445 16.58 -25.48 -11.90
N GLN A 446 15.34 -25.77 -12.25
CA GLN A 446 14.69 -25.25 -13.44
C GLN A 446 14.42 -23.74 -13.33
N THR A 447 13.93 -23.28 -12.18
CA THR A 447 13.73 -21.84 -11.87
C THR A 447 15.02 -21.06 -12.04
N ASP A 448 16.13 -21.53 -11.44
CA ASP A 448 17.47 -20.93 -11.57
C ASP A 448 17.87 -20.75 -13.03
N GLN A 449 17.59 -21.73 -13.87
CA GLN A 449 17.91 -21.65 -15.30
C GLN A 449 17.00 -20.66 -16.05
N MET A 450 15.68 -20.69 -15.76
CA MET A 450 14.71 -19.89 -16.50
C MET A 450 14.79 -18.39 -16.16
N MET A 451 15.07 -18.02 -14.90
CA MET A 451 15.18 -16.62 -14.49
C MET A 451 16.42 -15.90 -15.06
N ASP A 452 17.37 -16.67 -15.63
CA ASP A 452 18.57 -16.19 -16.34
C ASP A 452 19.31 -15.07 -15.57
N ARG A 453 19.79 -15.40 -14.38
CA ARG A 453 20.55 -14.45 -13.57
C ARG A 453 21.89 -14.06 -14.22
N GLU A 454 22.47 -14.93 -15.07
CA GLU A 454 23.75 -14.68 -15.74
C GLU A 454 23.64 -13.49 -16.70
N SER A 455 22.63 -13.49 -17.56
CA SER A 455 22.46 -12.39 -18.53
C SER A 455 21.70 -11.21 -17.95
N GLY A 456 20.79 -11.44 -17.02
CA GLY A 456 19.87 -10.42 -16.48
C GLY A 456 18.85 -9.91 -17.52
N ASN A 457 18.72 -10.57 -18.67
CA ASN A 457 17.80 -10.14 -19.72
C ASN A 457 16.34 -10.51 -19.40
N TYR A 458 15.43 -9.74 -19.98
CA TYR A 458 14.00 -10.09 -20.01
C TYR A 458 13.78 -11.26 -20.96
N ASN A 459 12.99 -12.25 -20.56
CA ASN A 459 12.67 -13.43 -21.34
C ASN A 459 11.23 -13.93 -21.03
N ALA A 460 10.80 -15.04 -21.59
CA ALA A 460 9.45 -15.58 -21.42
C ALA A 460 9.11 -15.95 -19.97
N TYR A 461 10.07 -16.31 -19.13
CA TYR A 461 9.87 -16.55 -17.70
C TYR A 461 9.41 -15.29 -16.97
N TRP A 462 10.04 -14.16 -17.28
CA TRP A 462 9.67 -12.84 -16.73
C TRP A 462 8.39 -12.30 -17.33
N ASP A 463 8.16 -12.54 -18.63
CA ASP A 463 6.95 -12.10 -19.33
C ASP A 463 5.68 -12.78 -18.76
N ALA A 464 5.76 -14.05 -18.36
CA ALA A 464 4.72 -14.76 -17.66
C ALA A 464 4.37 -14.15 -16.28
N ARG A 465 5.28 -13.34 -15.71
CA ARG A 465 5.16 -12.68 -14.41
C ARG A 465 5.00 -11.16 -14.53
N ASN A 466 4.64 -10.70 -15.72
CA ASN A 466 4.28 -9.32 -16.00
C ASN A 466 2.76 -9.21 -16.16
N TYR A 467 2.10 -8.56 -15.20
CA TYR A 467 0.63 -8.46 -15.20
C TYR A 467 0.10 -7.28 -16.03
N LEU A 468 0.98 -6.34 -16.42
CA LEU A 468 0.60 -5.10 -17.12
C LEU A 468 -0.09 -5.34 -18.46
N PRO A 469 0.30 -6.34 -19.30
CA PRO A 469 -0.40 -6.63 -20.54
C PRO A 469 -1.87 -7.05 -20.36
N HIS A 470 -2.24 -7.53 -19.17
CA HIS A 470 -3.58 -8.05 -18.85
C HIS A 470 -4.45 -7.06 -18.05
N VAL A 471 -4.01 -5.81 -17.87
CA VAL A 471 -4.78 -4.78 -17.13
C VAL A 471 -6.11 -4.47 -17.81
N SER A 472 -6.23 -4.61 -19.13
CA SER A 472 -7.49 -4.45 -19.86
C SER A 472 -8.58 -5.47 -19.46
N ASP A 473 -8.20 -6.60 -18.89
CA ASP A 473 -9.12 -7.67 -18.48
C ASP A 473 -9.68 -7.45 -17.06
N ILE A 474 -9.13 -6.50 -16.31
CA ILE A 474 -9.58 -6.14 -14.97
C ILE A 474 -11.03 -5.61 -15.04
N LYS A 475 -11.89 -6.20 -14.23
CA LYS A 475 -13.29 -5.79 -14.03
C LYS A 475 -13.54 -5.21 -12.65
N ALA A 476 -12.72 -5.60 -11.69
CA ALA A 476 -12.75 -5.10 -10.33
C ALA A 476 -12.23 -3.65 -10.27
N ASP A 477 -12.80 -2.83 -9.41
CA ASP A 477 -12.26 -1.50 -9.15
C ASP A 477 -10.96 -1.57 -8.33
N VAL A 478 -10.08 -0.58 -8.50
CA VAL A 478 -8.71 -0.67 -7.98
C VAL A 478 -8.35 0.49 -7.07
N VAL A 479 -8.02 0.20 -5.82
CA VAL A 479 -7.36 1.15 -4.91
C VAL A 479 -5.89 0.77 -4.83
N MET A 480 -5.01 1.73 -5.09
CA MET A 480 -3.56 1.57 -5.03
C MET A 480 -2.97 2.45 -3.93
N VAL A 481 -2.02 1.92 -3.17
CA VAL A 481 -1.28 2.67 -2.14
C VAL A 481 0.20 2.42 -2.33
N HIS A 482 1.04 3.48 -2.33
CA HIS A 482 2.48 3.29 -2.50
C HIS A 482 3.33 4.38 -1.86
N GLY A 483 4.49 3.97 -1.33
CA GLY A 483 5.50 4.88 -0.80
C GLY A 483 6.44 5.41 -1.88
N LEU A 484 6.61 6.74 -1.97
CA LEU A 484 7.53 7.35 -2.92
C LEU A 484 9.02 7.17 -2.54
N ASN A 485 9.31 6.67 -1.34
CA ASN A 485 10.64 6.25 -0.90
C ASN A 485 10.71 4.72 -0.69
N ASP A 486 9.85 3.96 -1.33
CA ASP A 486 9.90 2.50 -1.32
C ASP A 486 10.95 1.99 -2.32
N TRP A 487 12.14 1.69 -1.82
CA TRP A 487 13.24 1.13 -2.61
C TRP A 487 13.24 -0.40 -2.62
N ASN A 488 12.32 -1.04 -1.88
CA ASN A 488 12.05 -2.47 -1.96
C ASN A 488 11.16 -2.75 -3.19
N VAL A 489 9.86 -2.46 -3.10
CA VAL A 489 8.96 -2.44 -4.26
C VAL A 489 8.96 -1.03 -4.84
N LYS A 490 9.79 -0.81 -5.84
CA LYS A 490 10.06 0.53 -6.36
C LYS A 490 8.83 1.20 -6.96
N PRO A 491 8.68 2.55 -6.89
CA PRO A 491 7.47 3.27 -7.33
C PRO A 491 7.05 3.05 -8.78
N ARG A 492 7.94 2.59 -9.66
CA ARG A 492 7.60 2.25 -11.06
C ARG A 492 6.52 1.17 -11.14
N GLN A 493 6.44 0.28 -10.18
CA GLN A 493 5.46 -0.78 -10.12
C GLN A 493 4.02 -0.22 -10.10
N VAL A 494 3.73 0.67 -9.17
CA VAL A 494 2.41 1.30 -9.06
C VAL A 494 2.17 2.31 -10.18
N PHE A 495 3.21 3.02 -10.62
CA PHE A 495 3.10 4.00 -11.71
C PHE A 495 2.66 3.35 -13.03
N ARG A 496 3.29 2.24 -13.41
CA ARG A 496 2.94 1.49 -14.61
C ARG A 496 1.51 0.93 -14.54
N LEU A 497 1.11 0.41 -13.40
CA LEU A 497 -0.26 -0.04 -13.17
C LEU A 497 -1.25 1.12 -13.28
N TRP A 498 -0.96 2.27 -12.64
CA TRP A 498 -1.77 3.48 -12.72
C TRP A 498 -1.92 3.96 -14.17
N GLN A 499 -0.84 4.00 -14.94
CA GLN A 499 -0.87 4.40 -16.34
C GLN A 499 -1.69 3.42 -17.20
N ALA A 500 -1.51 2.13 -17.01
CA ALA A 500 -2.26 1.10 -17.75
C ALA A 500 -3.77 1.17 -17.45
N LEU A 501 -4.15 1.44 -16.21
CA LEU A 501 -5.56 1.61 -15.79
C LEU A 501 -6.23 2.88 -16.35
N GLN A 502 -5.49 3.85 -16.90
CA GLN A 502 -6.11 5.07 -17.45
C GLN A 502 -7.03 4.76 -18.64
N THR A 503 -6.81 3.67 -19.34
CA THR A 503 -7.62 3.25 -20.49
C THR A 503 -8.71 2.22 -20.13
N SER A 504 -8.72 1.75 -18.87
CA SER A 504 -9.74 0.84 -18.37
C SER A 504 -11.02 1.60 -17.98
N GLY A 505 -12.16 0.90 -17.97
CA GLY A 505 -13.44 1.46 -17.53
C GLY A 505 -13.69 1.36 -16.02
N VAL A 506 -12.74 0.83 -15.23
CA VAL A 506 -12.93 0.61 -13.78
C VAL A 506 -12.64 1.89 -12.99
N ALA A 507 -13.32 2.05 -11.86
CA ALA A 507 -13.02 3.11 -10.90
C ALA A 507 -11.68 2.81 -10.22
N LYS A 508 -10.87 3.87 -10.01
CA LYS A 508 -9.54 3.71 -9.43
C LYS A 508 -9.18 4.86 -8.50
N LYS A 509 -8.46 4.53 -7.43
CA LYS A 509 -7.95 5.50 -6.46
C LYS A 509 -6.48 5.22 -6.20
N LEU A 510 -5.70 6.28 -5.97
CA LEU A 510 -4.27 6.20 -5.73
C LEU A 510 -3.86 7.02 -4.52
N TYR A 511 -3.15 6.40 -3.59
CA TYR A 511 -2.59 7.04 -2.41
C TYR A 511 -1.06 6.98 -2.49
N LEU A 512 -0.41 8.16 -2.50
CA LEU A 512 1.05 8.28 -2.54
C LEU A 512 1.55 8.92 -1.25
N HIS A 513 2.35 8.18 -0.49
CA HIS A 513 2.93 8.67 0.77
C HIS A 513 4.45 8.80 0.70
N GLN A 514 5.05 9.56 1.62
CA GLN A 514 6.50 9.77 1.67
C GLN A 514 7.26 8.63 2.35
N GLY A 515 6.55 7.58 2.76
CA GLY A 515 7.12 6.41 3.41
C GLY A 515 7.87 5.47 2.46
N GLN A 516 8.54 4.52 3.08
CA GLN A 516 9.08 3.33 2.44
C GLN A 516 8.01 2.22 2.39
N HIS A 517 8.40 0.95 2.45
CA HIS A 517 7.55 -0.23 2.29
C HIS A 517 6.65 -0.49 3.52
N ILE A 518 5.61 0.33 3.72
CA ILE A 518 4.76 0.32 4.92
C ILE A 518 3.26 0.33 4.57
N TYR A 519 2.41 -0.01 5.55
CA TYR A 519 0.98 0.31 5.56
C TYR A 519 0.73 1.74 6.04
N ILE A 520 -0.37 2.37 5.59
CA ILE A 520 -0.79 3.70 6.05
C ILE A 520 -2.12 3.71 6.82
N ASN A 521 -2.71 2.54 7.05
CA ASN A 521 -4.01 2.39 7.70
C ASN A 521 -4.07 2.87 9.17
N ASN A 522 -2.94 3.13 9.80
CA ASN A 522 -2.80 3.67 11.15
C ASN A 522 -2.11 5.05 11.17
N ASN A 523 -2.04 5.73 10.05
CA ASN A 523 -1.56 7.11 9.98
C ASN A 523 -2.61 8.05 10.56
N ARG A 524 -2.22 8.94 11.50
CA ARG A 524 -3.15 9.81 12.20
C ARG A 524 -3.72 10.93 11.32
N SER A 525 -2.90 11.49 10.44
CA SER A 525 -3.26 12.68 9.66
C SER A 525 -4.13 12.39 8.42
N LEU A 526 -4.49 11.12 8.19
CA LEU A 526 -5.34 10.70 7.07
C LEU A 526 -6.38 9.69 7.56
N ASP A 527 -7.63 9.88 7.20
CA ASP A 527 -8.76 8.99 7.49
C ASP A 527 -8.83 7.76 6.57
N PHE A 528 -7.67 7.13 6.27
CA PHE A 528 -7.58 6.05 5.28
C PHE A 528 -8.50 4.86 5.58
N SER A 529 -8.60 4.42 6.82
CA SER A 529 -9.50 3.30 7.19
C SER A 529 -10.96 3.63 6.94
N ASP A 530 -11.37 4.88 7.17
CA ASP A 530 -12.75 5.33 6.92
C ASP A 530 -13.02 5.49 5.43
N GLN A 531 -12.03 5.92 4.65
CA GLN A 531 -12.13 5.94 3.20
C GLN A 531 -12.31 4.53 2.65
N MET A 532 -11.58 3.54 3.18
CA MET A 532 -11.75 2.14 2.78
C MET A 532 -13.09 1.57 3.26
N ASN A 533 -13.60 1.99 4.42
CA ASN A 533 -14.94 1.61 4.86
C ASN A 533 -16.02 2.19 3.93
N LEU A 534 -15.91 3.46 3.56
CA LEU A 534 -16.81 4.08 2.60
C LEU A 534 -16.80 3.33 1.25
N TRP A 535 -15.60 3.00 0.74
CA TRP A 535 -15.40 2.28 -0.50
C TRP A 535 -15.97 0.86 -0.47
N LEU A 536 -15.61 0.07 0.56
CA LEU A 536 -16.04 -1.32 0.67
C LEU A 536 -17.53 -1.46 1.02
N SER A 537 -18.10 -0.53 1.80
CA SER A 537 -19.54 -0.47 2.03
C SER A 537 -20.31 -0.25 0.73
N HIS A 538 -19.78 0.59 -0.17
CA HIS A 538 -20.35 0.79 -1.51
C HIS A 538 -20.23 -0.48 -2.36
N LYS A 539 -19.00 -1.00 -2.52
CA LYS A 539 -18.72 -2.10 -3.46
C LYS A 539 -19.32 -3.43 -3.03
N LEU A 540 -19.29 -3.75 -1.75
CA LEU A 540 -19.63 -5.08 -1.26
C LEU A 540 -21.01 -5.18 -0.62
N TYR A 541 -21.48 -4.12 0.05
CA TYR A 541 -22.84 -4.04 0.60
C TYR A 541 -23.81 -3.32 -0.33
N GLY A 542 -23.34 -2.57 -1.35
CA GLY A 542 -24.17 -1.80 -2.25
C GLY A 542 -24.75 -0.52 -1.64
N VAL A 543 -24.11 0.02 -0.61
CA VAL A 543 -24.53 1.29 0.02
C VAL A 543 -24.41 2.44 -0.97
N ALA A 544 -25.46 3.22 -1.13
CA ALA A 544 -25.51 4.36 -2.05
C ALA A 544 -24.83 5.61 -1.43
N ASN A 545 -23.52 5.57 -1.24
CA ASN A 545 -22.72 6.58 -0.55
C ASN A 545 -21.80 7.41 -1.46
N GLN A 546 -21.92 7.23 -2.77
CA GLN A 546 -21.13 7.96 -3.78
C GLN A 546 -19.60 7.83 -3.61
N ALA A 547 -19.09 6.73 -3.05
CA ALA A 547 -17.66 6.55 -2.75
C ALA A 547 -16.73 6.83 -3.94
N GLU A 548 -17.15 6.47 -5.16
CA GLU A 548 -16.36 6.67 -6.38
C GLU A 548 -16.11 8.15 -6.71
N THR A 549 -17.03 9.02 -6.39
CA THR A 549 -16.95 10.48 -6.64
C THR A 549 -16.56 11.27 -5.41
N GLN A 550 -16.88 10.77 -4.21
CA GLN A 550 -16.53 11.38 -2.93
C GLN A 550 -15.04 11.29 -2.67
N LEU A 551 -14.44 10.12 -2.90
CA LEU A 551 -13.01 9.93 -2.68
C LEU A 551 -12.19 10.53 -3.83
N PRO A 552 -11.09 11.26 -3.53
CA PRO A 552 -10.20 11.81 -4.55
C PRO A 552 -9.59 10.73 -5.45
N ASP A 553 -9.31 11.03 -6.70
CA ASP A 553 -8.64 10.09 -7.61
C ASP A 553 -7.20 9.82 -7.19
N VAL A 554 -6.46 10.87 -6.80
CA VAL A 554 -5.11 10.77 -6.25
C VAL A 554 -5.03 11.56 -4.96
N THR A 555 -4.60 10.91 -3.88
CA THR A 555 -4.26 11.51 -2.59
C THR A 555 -2.75 11.42 -2.39
N TRP A 556 -2.09 12.56 -2.22
CA TRP A 556 -0.64 12.65 -2.11
C TRP A 556 -0.21 13.34 -0.82
N GLN A 557 0.69 12.69 -0.08
CA GLN A 557 1.33 13.30 1.08
C GLN A 557 2.39 14.31 0.64
N ALA A 558 2.24 15.58 0.99
CA ALA A 558 3.21 16.63 0.68
C ALA A 558 4.58 16.30 1.31
N ASN A 559 5.65 16.38 0.52
CA ASN A 559 7.00 16.04 0.99
C ASN A 559 7.65 17.12 1.87
N ASP A 560 7.11 18.33 1.84
CA ASP A 560 7.65 19.54 2.46
C ASP A 560 6.85 20.05 3.68
N GLN A 561 5.72 19.40 4.00
CA GLN A 561 4.85 19.81 5.09
C GLN A 561 4.38 18.59 5.90
N ALA A 562 4.53 18.67 7.21
CA ALA A 562 4.01 17.62 8.09
C ALA A 562 2.47 17.57 8.03
N GLU A 563 1.92 16.37 8.22
CA GLU A 563 0.48 16.11 8.38
C GLU A 563 -0.39 16.69 7.23
N THR A 564 0.18 16.87 6.04
CA THR A 564 -0.50 17.50 4.90
C THR A 564 -0.65 16.52 3.77
N TRP A 565 -1.91 16.26 3.38
CA TRP A 565 -2.30 15.45 2.25
C TRP A 565 -3.05 16.31 1.25
N GLU A 566 -2.65 16.25 -0.01
CA GLU A 566 -3.22 17.01 -1.11
C GLU A 566 -3.95 16.08 -2.08
N THR A 567 -4.95 16.59 -2.77
CA THR A 567 -5.74 15.83 -3.74
C THR A 567 -5.42 16.26 -5.16
N ARG A 568 -5.46 15.30 -6.09
CA ARG A 568 -5.18 15.51 -7.52
C ARG A 568 -6.07 14.61 -8.36
N GLN A 569 -6.20 14.94 -9.65
CA GLN A 569 -6.93 14.11 -10.60
C GLN A 569 -6.06 13.03 -11.26
N SER A 570 -4.73 13.26 -11.33
CA SER A 570 -3.81 12.37 -12.03
C SER A 570 -2.41 12.41 -11.44
N TRP A 571 -1.60 11.43 -11.80
CA TRP A 571 -0.16 11.36 -11.59
C TRP A 571 0.54 10.98 -12.89
N GLY A 572 1.59 11.74 -13.23
CA GLY A 572 2.43 11.54 -14.42
C GLY A 572 2.14 12.52 -15.55
N GLN A 573 3.05 13.46 -15.74
CA GLN A 573 3.03 14.38 -16.87
C GLN A 573 3.71 13.74 -18.08
N THR A 574 3.18 13.99 -19.28
CA THR A 574 3.78 13.55 -20.54
C THR A 574 4.75 14.56 -21.12
N GLU A 575 4.55 15.85 -20.84
CA GLU A 575 5.43 16.90 -21.29
C GLU A 575 6.63 17.05 -20.36
N THR A 576 7.81 17.21 -20.94
CA THR A 576 9.06 17.35 -20.20
C THR A 576 9.81 18.62 -20.59
N VAL A 577 10.49 19.22 -19.60
CA VAL A 577 11.46 20.28 -19.81
C VAL A 577 12.85 19.65 -19.94
N ALA A 578 13.60 20.05 -20.97
CA ALA A 578 14.96 19.59 -21.17
C ALA A 578 15.95 20.50 -20.44
N LEU A 579 16.70 19.95 -19.50
CA LEU A 579 17.76 20.61 -18.76
C LEU A 579 19.12 20.07 -19.24
N PRO A 580 20.09 20.92 -19.64
CA PRO A 580 21.40 20.46 -20.11
C PRO A 580 22.25 19.94 -18.94
N LEU A 581 23.14 19.00 -19.20
CA LEU A 581 24.18 18.63 -18.23
C LEU A 581 25.34 19.62 -18.36
N ALA A 582 25.37 20.62 -17.47
CA ALA A 582 26.37 21.70 -17.54
C ALA A 582 27.74 21.22 -17.05
N GLY A 583 28.76 21.29 -17.92
CA GLY A 583 30.13 20.90 -17.62
C GLY A 583 31.05 21.08 -18.82
N ASP A 584 32.29 20.56 -18.76
CA ASP A 584 33.18 20.46 -19.91
C ASP A 584 32.60 19.53 -20.97
N ASP A 585 32.97 19.67 -22.24
CA ASP A 585 32.39 18.92 -23.36
C ASP A 585 32.40 17.40 -23.17
N GLU A 586 33.45 16.87 -22.54
CA GLU A 586 33.53 15.46 -22.10
C GLU A 586 33.98 15.40 -20.65
N MET A 587 33.26 14.63 -19.82
CA MET A 587 33.59 14.39 -18.43
C MET A 587 33.63 12.88 -18.14
N SER A 588 34.56 12.45 -17.27
CA SER A 588 34.77 11.03 -17.00
C SER A 588 34.68 10.70 -15.52
N TYR A 589 34.26 9.48 -15.22
CA TYR A 589 34.34 8.87 -13.89
C TYR A 589 34.79 7.41 -13.98
N GLU A 590 35.26 6.85 -12.87
CA GLU A 590 35.80 5.49 -12.77
C GLU A 590 34.96 4.66 -11.80
N ASP A 591 34.66 3.42 -12.20
CA ASP A 591 33.88 2.47 -11.38
C ASP A 591 34.79 1.54 -10.56
N TRP A 592 35.90 2.07 -10.08
CA TRP A 592 36.83 1.34 -9.25
C TRP A 592 37.10 2.07 -7.94
N GLN A 593 37.23 1.28 -6.87
CA GLN A 593 37.57 1.81 -5.55
C GLN A 593 38.72 1.01 -4.94
N ILE A 594 39.52 1.65 -4.08
CA ILE A 594 40.54 0.93 -3.34
C ILE A 594 39.89 -0.14 -2.46
N GLU A 595 40.55 -1.29 -2.31
CA GLU A 595 40.01 -2.48 -1.66
C GLU A 595 39.42 -2.21 -0.26
N SER A 596 40.08 -1.38 0.55
CA SER A 596 39.60 -1.04 1.89
C SER A 596 38.27 -0.28 1.88
N ASP A 597 38.06 0.59 0.89
CA ASP A 597 36.83 1.38 0.73
C ASP A 597 35.72 0.52 0.17
N PHE A 598 36.01 -0.30 -0.83
CA PHE A 598 35.07 -1.28 -1.38
C PHE A 598 34.55 -2.22 -0.29
N GLU A 599 35.46 -2.82 0.52
CA GLU A 599 35.08 -3.70 1.62
C GLU A 599 34.31 -2.99 2.73
N SER A 600 34.54 -1.70 2.94
CA SER A 600 33.74 -0.88 3.88
C SER A 600 32.35 -0.62 3.37
N TYR A 601 32.19 -0.21 2.11
CA TYR A 601 30.90 0.20 1.54
C TYR A 601 29.96 -0.95 1.31
N LYS A 602 30.44 -2.14 0.95
CA LYS A 602 29.57 -3.31 0.82
C LYS A 602 28.97 -3.78 2.14
N ARG A 603 29.57 -3.37 3.30
CA ARG A 603 29.03 -3.62 4.64
C ARG A 603 28.16 -2.47 5.16
N ASP A 604 28.36 -1.27 4.66
CA ASP A 604 27.64 -0.06 5.06
C ASP A 604 27.29 0.81 3.84
N PHE A 605 26.40 0.26 2.99
CA PHE A 605 25.94 0.95 1.79
C PHE A 605 25.09 2.20 2.12
N ASN A 606 24.50 2.30 3.31
CA ASN A 606 23.79 3.51 3.75
C ASN A 606 24.77 4.68 3.94
N ASN A 607 25.92 4.43 4.54
CA ASN A 607 26.97 5.45 4.65
C ASN A 607 27.52 5.81 3.28
N TRP A 608 27.79 4.82 2.42
CA TRP A 608 28.18 5.06 1.04
C TRP A 608 27.21 5.98 0.32
N ARG A 609 25.89 5.68 0.38
CA ARG A 609 24.87 6.50 -0.26
C ARG A 609 24.83 7.92 0.29
N THR A 610 24.94 8.09 1.60
CA THR A 610 24.98 9.40 2.25
C THR A 610 26.16 10.22 1.74
N GLU A 611 27.33 9.62 1.61
CA GLU A 611 28.51 10.29 1.07
C GLU A 611 28.39 10.59 -0.44
N MET A 612 27.80 9.67 -1.21
CA MET A 612 27.55 9.84 -2.65
C MET A 612 26.59 10.99 -2.97
N LEU A 613 25.67 11.31 -2.07
CA LEU A 613 24.68 12.38 -2.29
C LEU A 613 25.25 13.80 -2.11
N LYS A 614 26.33 13.98 -1.36
CA LYS A 614 26.91 15.30 -1.11
C LYS A 614 27.29 15.98 -2.42
N GLN A 615 26.94 17.25 -2.60
CA GLN A 615 27.27 17.98 -3.83
C GLN A 615 28.79 18.03 -4.05
N GLU A 616 29.56 18.30 -3.01
CA GLU A 616 31.03 18.30 -3.01
C GLU A 616 31.52 17.20 -2.06
N ASN A 617 32.36 16.31 -2.56
CA ASN A 617 32.98 15.26 -1.75
C ASN A 617 34.22 14.72 -2.44
N ASP A 618 35.41 15.14 -1.98
CA ASP A 618 36.71 14.77 -2.52
C ASP A 618 36.91 13.25 -2.59
N ARG A 619 36.28 12.49 -1.70
CA ARG A 619 36.40 11.02 -1.65
C ARG A 619 35.82 10.32 -2.87
N PHE A 620 34.79 10.93 -3.49
CA PHE A 620 34.07 10.38 -4.65
C PHE A 620 34.26 11.22 -5.91
N GLU A 621 35.20 12.15 -5.93
CA GLU A 621 35.45 13.01 -7.08
C GLU A 621 35.71 12.22 -8.36
N VAL A 622 36.41 11.08 -8.25
CA VAL A 622 36.72 10.24 -9.41
C VAL A 622 35.66 9.19 -9.72
N ASN A 623 34.72 8.90 -8.81
CA ASN A 623 33.77 7.78 -8.95
C ASN A 623 32.37 8.22 -9.44
N ARG A 624 32.15 9.54 -9.60
CA ARG A 624 30.85 10.07 -10.00
C ARG A 624 30.97 11.39 -10.73
N LEU A 625 29.95 11.75 -11.50
CA LEU A 625 29.76 13.10 -12.01
C LEU A 625 28.51 13.70 -11.36
N VAL A 626 28.61 14.92 -10.89
CA VAL A 626 27.48 15.68 -10.29
C VAL A 626 27.16 16.87 -11.16
N PHE A 627 25.94 16.90 -11.69
CA PHE A 627 25.43 18.02 -12.46
C PHE A 627 24.31 18.68 -11.66
N THR A 628 24.30 20.00 -11.61
CA THR A 628 23.27 20.75 -10.89
C THR A 628 22.74 21.91 -11.73
N GLU A 629 21.45 22.14 -11.69
CA GLU A 629 20.80 23.30 -12.26
C GLU A 629 21.02 24.55 -11.39
N ALA A 630 20.69 25.72 -11.94
CA ALA A 630 20.55 26.92 -11.13
C ALA A 630 19.43 26.76 -10.11
N PRO A 631 19.49 27.48 -8.97
CA PRO A 631 18.38 27.45 -8.00
C PRO A 631 17.06 27.88 -8.63
N PHE A 632 15.98 27.18 -8.36
CA PHE A 632 14.65 27.54 -8.85
C PHE A 632 14.13 28.79 -8.15
N GLU A 633 13.51 29.71 -8.92
CA GLU A 633 12.94 30.94 -8.35
C GLU A 633 11.64 30.68 -7.56
N ASN A 634 10.88 29.65 -7.96
CA ASN A 634 9.60 29.26 -7.36
C ASN A 634 9.62 27.78 -7.01
N ASP A 635 8.70 27.37 -6.16
CA ASP A 635 8.43 25.96 -5.93
C ASP A 635 7.97 25.31 -7.24
N VAL A 636 8.53 24.13 -7.57
CA VAL A 636 8.14 23.34 -8.74
C VAL A 636 7.83 21.92 -8.32
N VAL A 637 6.90 21.26 -9.00
CA VAL A 637 6.54 19.87 -8.74
C VAL A 637 7.03 19.00 -9.88
N ILE A 638 7.85 18.00 -9.54
CA ILE A 638 8.25 16.92 -10.45
C ILE A 638 7.14 15.87 -10.37
N ASP A 639 6.53 15.53 -11.51
CA ASP A 639 5.32 14.72 -11.58
C ASP A 639 5.47 13.60 -12.61
N GLY A 640 6.05 12.48 -12.22
CA GLY A 640 6.25 11.30 -13.07
C GLY A 640 7.71 10.86 -13.21
N GLU A 641 8.07 10.29 -14.36
CA GLU A 641 9.39 9.70 -14.64
C GLU A 641 10.35 10.74 -15.22
N VAL A 642 11.48 10.94 -14.55
CA VAL A 642 12.61 11.72 -15.09
C VAL A 642 13.47 10.81 -15.96
N THR A 643 13.87 11.28 -17.14
CA THR A 643 14.76 10.54 -18.05
C THR A 643 16.08 11.25 -18.22
N VAL A 644 17.17 10.53 -17.99
CA VAL A 644 18.53 10.99 -18.31
C VAL A 644 18.86 10.48 -19.71
N LYS A 645 18.84 11.40 -20.69
CA LYS A 645 19.29 11.09 -22.05
C LYS A 645 20.80 11.28 -22.09
N LEU A 646 21.53 10.19 -22.24
CA LEU A 646 22.98 10.15 -22.19
C LEU A 646 23.61 9.79 -23.52
N ARG A 647 24.70 10.44 -23.84
CA ARG A 647 25.70 9.98 -24.80
C ARG A 647 26.97 9.65 -24.02
N ILE A 648 27.28 8.34 -23.90
CA ILE A 648 28.30 7.80 -22.99
C ILE A 648 29.15 6.75 -23.71
N LYS A 649 30.42 6.60 -23.32
CA LYS A 649 31.30 5.49 -23.71
C LYS A 649 31.90 4.82 -22.50
N SER A 650 32.16 3.53 -22.61
CA SER A 650 32.89 2.72 -21.64
C SER A 650 34.30 2.41 -22.18
N SER A 651 35.30 2.33 -21.32
CA SER A 651 36.63 1.82 -21.67
C SER A 651 36.64 0.35 -22.04
N GLU A 652 35.56 -0.38 -21.70
CA GLU A 652 35.39 -1.80 -21.97
C GLU A 652 34.24 -2.03 -22.96
N ASN A 653 34.13 -3.23 -23.52
CA ASN A 653 33.02 -3.63 -24.38
C ASN A 653 31.76 -4.06 -23.58
N PHE A 654 31.71 -3.73 -22.33
CA PHE A 654 30.58 -3.87 -21.40
C PHE A 654 30.54 -2.70 -20.44
N GLY A 655 29.47 -2.56 -19.66
CA GLY A 655 29.39 -1.52 -18.65
C GLY A 655 27.96 -1.35 -18.14
N LEU A 656 27.86 -0.65 -17.03
CA LEU A 656 26.59 -0.24 -16.43
C LEU A 656 26.62 1.27 -16.13
N VAL A 657 25.45 1.87 -16.09
CA VAL A 657 25.27 3.24 -15.64
C VAL A 657 24.17 3.31 -14.62
N SER A 658 24.41 4.03 -13.55
CA SER A 658 23.43 4.38 -12.53
C SER A 658 23.25 5.90 -12.47
N ALA A 659 22.07 6.34 -12.06
CA ALA A 659 21.81 7.75 -11.83
C ALA A 659 20.93 7.95 -10.59
N MET A 660 21.23 8.99 -9.79
CA MET A 660 20.41 9.50 -8.72
C MET A 660 19.94 10.91 -9.03
N LEU A 661 18.64 11.16 -8.88
CA LEU A 661 18.08 12.51 -8.91
C LEU A 661 18.09 13.06 -7.48
N VAL A 662 18.56 14.28 -7.30
CA VAL A 662 18.82 14.85 -5.96
C VAL A 662 18.25 16.26 -5.84
N ASP A 663 17.59 16.53 -4.72
CA ASP A 663 17.25 17.86 -4.25
C ASP A 663 18.39 18.41 -3.39
N TYR A 664 19.07 19.43 -3.87
CA TYR A 664 20.10 20.18 -3.16
C TYR A 664 19.55 21.50 -2.59
N GLY A 665 19.42 21.56 -1.30
CA GLY A 665 18.95 22.71 -0.54
C GLY A 665 18.72 22.34 0.92
N GLU A 666 19.03 23.23 1.84
CA GLU A 666 18.84 22.97 3.27
C GLU A 666 17.34 23.03 3.61
N ALA A 667 16.78 21.91 4.03
CA ALA A 667 15.39 21.80 4.44
C ALA A 667 15.17 20.69 5.47
N GLN A 668 14.16 20.86 6.30
CA GLN A 668 13.56 19.75 7.05
C GLN A 668 12.71 18.93 6.09
N ARG A 669 12.87 17.62 6.12
CA ARG A 669 12.16 16.68 5.25
C ARG A 669 11.46 15.63 6.08
N LEU A 670 10.35 15.09 5.57
CA LEU A 670 9.67 13.96 6.22
C LEU A 670 10.59 12.72 6.25
N GLY A 671 10.61 12.05 7.41
CA GLY A 671 11.26 10.74 7.51
C GLY A 671 10.49 9.69 6.71
N ALA A 672 11.19 8.77 6.07
CA ALA A 672 10.57 7.67 5.32
C ALA A 672 9.91 6.61 6.22
N THR A 673 10.19 6.61 7.51
CA THR A 673 9.58 5.74 8.52
C THR A 673 8.73 6.59 9.45
N PRO A 674 7.41 6.33 9.56
CA PRO A 674 6.56 7.07 10.48
C PRO A 674 6.91 6.75 11.93
N THR A 675 6.68 7.70 12.81
CA THR A 675 6.99 7.62 14.24
C THR A 675 5.75 7.20 15.02
N PRO A 676 5.82 6.18 15.90
CA PRO A 676 4.74 5.85 16.84
C PRO A 676 4.43 7.02 17.77
N LEU A 677 3.14 7.29 18.01
CA LEU A 677 2.66 8.43 18.83
C LEU A 677 2.41 8.05 20.29
N GLY A 678 2.66 6.80 20.69
CA GLY A 678 2.39 6.34 22.03
C GLY A 678 0.90 6.04 22.34
N GLN A 679 0.03 6.22 21.36
CA GLN A 679 -1.38 5.85 21.40
C GLN A 679 -1.63 4.61 20.56
N GLN A 680 -2.66 3.86 20.93
CA GLN A 680 -3.12 2.69 20.18
C GLN A 680 -4.56 2.92 19.73
N ILE A 681 -4.89 2.43 18.54
CA ILE A 681 -6.25 2.52 18.00
C ILE A 681 -6.96 1.20 18.33
N ASP A 682 -8.08 1.28 19.05
CA ASP A 682 -9.03 0.18 19.14
C ASP A 682 -9.98 0.24 17.94
N ARG A 683 -9.92 -0.79 17.08
CA ARG A 683 -10.75 -0.90 15.88
C ARG A 683 -11.96 -1.81 16.05
N GLY A 684 -12.31 -2.12 17.31
CA GLY A 684 -13.43 -2.97 17.66
C GLY A 684 -13.13 -4.47 17.63
N THR A 685 -11.86 -4.86 17.52
CA THR A 685 -11.43 -6.28 17.54
C THR A 685 -10.83 -6.72 18.86
N GLU A 686 -10.50 -5.81 19.77
CA GLU A 686 -9.98 -5.98 21.14
C GLU A 686 -8.64 -6.76 21.30
N TRP A 687 -8.29 -7.61 20.34
CA TRP A 687 -7.17 -8.58 20.45
C TRP A 687 -5.85 -8.11 19.84
N GLN A 688 -5.87 -7.05 19.03
CA GLN A 688 -4.62 -6.47 18.48
C GLN A 688 -4.73 -4.96 18.27
N PRO A 689 -4.45 -4.17 19.31
CA PRO A 689 -4.39 -2.73 19.14
C PRO A 689 -3.26 -2.35 18.20
N THR A 690 -3.56 -1.47 17.25
CA THR A 690 -2.58 -0.97 16.30
C THR A 690 -1.99 0.34 16.81
N PRO A 691 -0.65 0.52 16.87
CA PRO A 691 -0.07 1.79 17.26
C PRO A 691 -0.41 2.87 16.23
N LEU A 692 -0.86 4.03 16.73
CA LEU A 692 -1.04 5.22 15.90
C LEU A 692 0.33 5.78 15.52
N VAL A 693 0.51 6.11 14.25
CA VAL A 693 1.79 6.62 13.73
C VAL A 693 1.61 7.93 12.97
N GLU A 694 2.71 8.69 12.84
CA GLU A 694 2.74 9.90 12.03
C GLU A 694 4.12 10.16 11.43
N PHE A 695 4.12 10.70 10.21
CA PHE A 695 5.34 11.17 9.57
C PHE A 695 5.78 12.51 10.15
N LYS A 696 7.02 12.57 10.64
CA LYS A 696 7.58 13.77 11.25
C LYS A 696 8.71 14.36 10.43
N LEU A 697 8.77 15.68 10.40
CA LEU A 697 9.92 16.40 9.87
C LEU A 697 11.17 16.03 10.68
N GLN A 698 12.23 15.68 9.97
CA GLN A 698 13.54 15.33 10.53
C GLN A 698 14.40 16.60 10.69
N LYS A 699 15.58 16.44 11.25
CA LYS A 699 16.57 17.51 11.26
C LYS A 699 16.87 17.97 9.82
N PRO A 700 17.18 19.26 9.58
CA PRO A 700 17.55 19.73 8.26
C PRO A 700 18.69 18.93 7.64
N THR A 701 18.57 18.64 6.36
CA THR A 701 19.62 18.06 5.51
C THR A 701 19.84 18.94 4.31
N THR A 702 21.02 18.89 3.73
CA THR A 702 21.40 19.69 2.56
C THR A 702 21.11 19.00 1.24
N GLU A 703 20.89 17.68 1.28
CA GLU A 703 20.56 16.88 0.10
C GLU A 703 19.49 15.84 0.42
N LYS A 704 18.73 15.46 -0.63
CA LYS A 704 17.73 14.38 -0.60
C LYS A 704 17.70 13.66 -1.93
N MET A 705 17.95 12.36 -1.94
CA MET A 705 17.68 11.52 -3.11
C MET A 705 16.17 11.48 -3.39
N ILE A 706 15.77 11.85 -4.61
CA ILE A 706 14.37 11.86 -5.05
C ILE A 706 14.07 10.58 -5.83
N SER A 707 14.99 10.15 -6.69
CA SER A 707 14.79 9.03 -7.60
C SER A 707 16.12 8.38 -7.99
N ILE A 708 16.04 7.16 -8.53
CA ILE A 708 17.20 6.35 -8.91
C ILE A 708 16.87 5.49 -10.14
N GLY A 709 17.88 5.09 -10.91
CA GLY A 709 17.73 4.14 -12.02
C GLY A 709 19.07 3.53 -12.43
N HIS A 710 19.00 2.33 -13.03
CA HIS A 710 20.16 1.55 -13.43
C HIS A 710 19.96 0.97 -14.83
N MET A 711 21.06 0.77 -15.58
CA MET A 711 21.01 0.17 -16.90
C MET A 711 22.33 -0.52 -17.25
N ASN A 712 22.25 -1.71 -17.85
CA ASN A 712 23.37 -2.28 -18.58
C ASN A 712 23.47 -1.60 -19.95
N LEU A 713 24.65 -1.10 -20.31
CA LEU A 713 24.87 -0.38 -21.57
C LEU A 713 24.56 -1.21 -22.81
N GLN A 714 24.64 -2.55 -22.72
CA GLN A 714 24.27 -3.46 -23.80
C GLN A 714 22.76 -3.71 -23.91
N ASN A 715 21.93 -3.29 -22.93
CA ASN A 715 20.47 -3.38 -22.99
C ASN A 715 19.79 -2.02 -23.19
N ARG A 716 20.50 -1.06 -23.84
CA ARG A 716 20.02 0.32 -24.03
C ARG A 716 18.83 0.46 -24.96
N THR A 717 18.56 -0.52 -25.82
CA THR A 717 17.40 -0.52 -26.73
C THR A 717 16.18 -1.15 -26.07
N ALA A 718 16.34 -2.32 -25.45
CA ALA A 718 15.27 -3.02 -24.75
C ALA A 718 15.85 -4.05 -23.76
N PRO A 719 15.14 -4.39 -22.67
CA PRO A 719 15.66 -5.32 -21.66
C PRO A 719 15.87 -6.77 -22.17
N TRP A 720 15.28 -7.13 -23.29
CA TRP A 720 15.45 -8.45 -23.95
C TRP A 720 16.48 -8.45 -25.09
N GLN A 721 16.94 -7.26 -25.53
CA GLN A 721 17.87 -7.12 -26.63
C GLN A 721 19.25 -6.76 -26.10
N VAL A 722 20.26 -7.47 -26.57
CA VAL A 722 21.67 -7.17 -26.30
C VAL A 722 22.29 -6.48 -27.51
N ASP A 723 22.55 -5.19 -27.37
CA ASP A 723 23.23 -4.38 -28.38
C ASP A 723 24.73 -4.58 -28.31
N ASP A 724 25.40 -4.44 -29.45
CA ASP A 724 26.87 -4.40 -29.47
C ASP A 724 27.40 -3.16 -28.77
N LEU A 725 28.50 -3.32 -28.02
CA LEU A 725 29.22 -2.25 -27.35
C LEU A 725 30.69 -2.39 -27.65
N VAL A 726 31.28 -1.35 -28.26
CA VAL A 726 32.70 -1.30 -28.58
C VAL A 726 33.41 -0.39 -27.60
N ALA A 727 34.51 -0.84 -27.04
CA ALA A 727 35.32 -0.06 -26.10
C ALA A 727 35.69 1.30 -26.71
N ASP A 728 35.59 2.36 -25.93
CA ASP A 728 35.86 3.76 -26.29
C ASP A 728 34.97 4.36 -27.38
N GLU A 729 33.88 3.67 -27.81
CA GLU A 729 32.90 4.23 -28.75
C GLU A 729 31.68 4.77 -28.01
N PHE A 730 31.23 5.97 -28.39
CA PHE A 730 30.04 6.59 -27.80
C PHE A 730 28.75 5.91 -28.25
N VAL A 731 27.90 5.58 -27.29
CA VAL A 731 26.52 5.15 -27.50
C VAL A 731 25.53 6.15 -26.89
N THR A 732 24.31 6.18 -27.39
CA THR A 732 23.24 7.01 -26.83
C THR A 732 22.19 6.09 -26.18
N LEU A 733 21.72 6.49 -25.00
CA LEU A 733 20.70 5.75 -24.25
C LEU A 733 19.74 6.72 -23.53
N ASN A 734 18.61 6.18 -23.10
CA ASN A 734 17.63 6.86 -22.25
C ASN A 734 17.50 6.07 -20.94
N LEU A 735 18.10 6.57 -19.88
CA LEU A 735 17.94 6.01 -18.54
C LEU A 735 16.76 6.67 -17.85
N THR A 736 15.64 5.98 -17.78
CA THR A 736 14.44 6.42 -17.06
C THR A 736 14.55 6.06 -15.59
N LEU A 737 14.47 7.06 -14.71
CA LEU A 737 14.52 6.89 -13.26
C LEU A 737 13.16 6.46 -12.72
N GLN A 738 13.12 6.07 -11.44
CA GLN A 738 11.86 5.75 -10.77
C GLN A 738 10.93 6.98 -10.78
N PRO A 739 9.62 6.82 -11.00
CA PRO A 739 8.68 7.93 -11.00
C PRO A 739 8.57 8.53 -9.60
N THR A 740 8.28 9.82 -9.56
CA THR A 740 8.09 10.56 -8.31
C THR A 740 6.94 11.56 -8.41
N LEU A 741 6.50 12.03 -7.26
CA LEU A 741 5.68 13.23 -7.12
C LEU A 741 6.31 14.03 -5.98
N TYR A 742 7.10 15.05 -6.36
CA TYR A 742 8.00 15.72 -5.43
C TYR A 742 7.98 17.24 -5.65
N ARG A 743 7.71 17.99 -4.59
CA ARG A 743 7.82 19.45 -4.58
C ARG A 743 9.25 19.86 -4.25
N LEU A 744 9.93 20.47 -5.23
CA LEU A 744 11.23 21.10 -5.07
C LEU A 744 11.01 22.56 -4.71
N LYS A 745 11.61 23.01 -3.61
CA LYS A 745 11.39 24.35 -3.08
C LYS A 745 12.14 25.44 -3.84
N ALA A 746 11.59 26.64 -3.83
CA ALA A 746 12.32 27.84 -4.28
C ALA A 746 13.67 27.96 -3.54
N GLY A 747 14.71 28.32 -4.28
CA GLY A 747 16.09 28.37 -3.78
C GLY A 747 16.85 27.06 -3.80
N HIS A 748 16.17 25.91 -3.98
CA HIS A 748 16.83 24.62 -4.14
C HIS A 748 17.29 24.40 -5.59
N LYS A 749 18.24 23.49 -5.76
CA LYS A 749 18.75 23.05 -7.05
C LYS A 749 18.35 21.60 -7.32
N LEU A 750 17.95 21.33 -8.54
CA LEU A 750 17.83 19.94 -9.00
C LEU A 750 19.20 19.47 -9.47
N GLY A 751 19.65 18.32 -9.00
CA GLY A 751 20.89 17.70 -9.44
C GLY A 751 20.68 16.27 -9.93
N VAL A 752 21.60 15.79 -10.76
CA VAL A 752 21.74 14.41 -11.15
C VAL A 752 23.18 13.94 -10.90
N ILE A 753 23.31 12.80 -10.28
CA ILE A 753 24.58 12.11 -10.06
C ILE A 753 24.64 10.94 -11.02
N LEU A 754 25.67 10.86 -11.86
CA LEU A 754 26.00 9.70 -12.69
C LEU A 754 27.14 8.91 -12.07
N TYR A 755 27.00 7.60 -11.99
CA TYR A 755 27.99 6.70 -11.39
C TYR A 755 27.85 5.29 -11.98
N GLY A 756 28.74 4.37 -11.61
CA GLY A 756 28.69 2.96 -11.98
C GLY A 756 27.91 2.13 -10.96
N THR A 757 28.66 1.33 -10.19
CA THR A 757 28.13 0.40 -9.19
C THR A 757 27.31 1.08 -8.10
N ASP A 758 26.07 0.59 -7.85
CA ASP A 758 25.29 0.88 -6.67
C ASP A 758 25.50 -0.23 -5.62
N PHE A 759 26.04 0.13 -4.46
CA PHE A 759 26.42 -0.86 -3.44
C PHE A 759 25.25 -1.59 -2.78
N GLU A 760 24.05 -1.05 -2.84
CA GLU A 760 22.87 -1.72 -2.34
C GLU A 760 22.17 -2.53 -3.43
N MET A 761 22.09 -1.98 -4.65
CA MET A 761 21.13 -2.48 -5.64
C MET A 761 21.74 -3.26 -6.79
N THR A 762 22.99 -2.97 -7.24
CA THR A 762 23.56 -3.62 -8.41
C THR A 762 24.60 -4.68 -8.05
N VAL A 763 25.03 -5.46 -9.06
CA VAL A 763 26.25 -6.29 -8.92
C VAL A 763 27.48 -5.42 -8.68
N ARG A 764 28.46 -5.93 -7.92
CA ARG A 764 29.62 -5.20 -7.41
C ARG A 764 30.91 -5.92 -7.77
N GLY A 765 31.42 -5.69 -8.97
CA GLY A 765 32.62 -6.36 -9.43
C GLY A 765 33.94 -5.66 -9.05
N ASN A 766 33.89 -4.42 -8.60
CA ASN A 766 35.03 -3.52 -8.37
C ASN A 766 36.02 -3.55 -9.55
N GLN A 767 35.51 -3.31 -10.74
CA GLN A 767 36.28 -3.38 -11.98
C GLN A 767 36.77 -1.99 -12.39
N ASP A 768 37.99 -1.93 -12.92
CA ASP A 768 38.61 -0.70 -13.42
C ASP A 768 37.98 -0.32 -14.78
N ILE A 769 36.80 0.30 -14.73
CA ILE A 769 36.07 0.75 -15.91
C ILE A 769 35.96 2.28 -15.86
N ARG A 770 36.42 2.93 -16.92
CA ARG A 770 36.23 4.38 -17.12
C ARG A 770 35.03 4.62 -18.01
N TYR A 771 34.15 5.49 -17.55
CA TYR A 771 33.03 6.01 -18.33
C TYR A 771 33.28 7.47 -18.70
N THR A 772 32.99 7.85 -19.96
CA THR A 772 33.09 9.25 -20.40
C THR A 772 31.72 9.67 -20.96
N VAL A 773 31.22 10.78 -20.46
CA VAL A 773 29.94 11.37 -20.85
C VAL A 773 30.19 12.57 -21.75
N ASP A 774 29.55 12.58 -22.93
CA ASP A 774 29.44 13.75 -23.80
C ASP A 774 28.32 14.65 -23.25
N THR A 775 28.65 15.67 -22.50
CA THR A 775 27.72 16.55 -21.79
C THR A 775 26.92 17.43 -22.76
N VAL A 776 27.53 17.83 -23.87
CA VAL A 776 26.89 18.68 -24.91
C VAL A 776 25.67 17.95 -25.52
N ASN A 777 25.77 16.63 -25.71
CA ASN A 777 24.73 15.81 -26.32
C ASN A 777 23.90 15.03 -25.28
N SER A 778 24.09 15.32 -24.00
CA SER A 778 23.36 14.72 -22.89
C SER A 778 22.46 15.73 -22.19
N LYS A 779 21.34 15.28 -21.63
CA LYS A 779 20.37 16.16 -20.95
C LYS A 779 19.46 15.38 -20.01
N LEU A 780 18.90 16.08 -19.05
CA LEU A 780 17.83 15.61 -18.20
C LEU A 780 16.47 16.03 -18.78
N LEU A 781 15.52 15.13 -18.85
CA LEU A 781 14.13 15.40 -19.26
C LEU A 781 13.26 15.28 -18.00
N VAL A 782 12.72 16.41 -17.54
CA VAL A 782 12.00 16.49 -16.27
C VAL A 782 10.52 16.82 -16.52
N PRO A 783 9.58 15.98 -16.04
CA PRO A 783 8.15 16.26 -16.13
C PRO A 783 7.73 17.20 -14.99
N PHE A 784 7.89 18.50 -15.21
CA PHE A 784 7.37 19.49 -14.27
C PHE A 784 5.86 19.66 -14.46
N GLN A 785 5.14 19.77 -13.35
CA GLN A 785 3.75 20.19 -13.38
C GLN A 785 3.66 21.63 -13.90
N GLN A 786 2.81 21.86 -14.89
CA GLN A 786 2.53 23.18 -15.45
C GLN A 786 1.58 23.98 -14.55
#